data_19ceb042f3271fc3d7df2ceeb80427a7
#
_entry.id   19ceb042f3271fc3d7df2ceeb80427a7
#
_cell.length_a   1.000
_cell.length_b   1.000
_cell.length_c   1.000
_cell.angle_alpha   90.00
_cell.angle_beta   90.00
_cell.angle_gamma   90.00
#
_symmetry.space_group_name_H-M   'P 1'
#
loop_
_entity.id
_entity.type
_entity.pdbx_description
1 polymer ?
#
loop_
_entity_poly.entity_id
_entity_poly.type
_entity_poly.pdbx_seq_one_letter_code
_entity_poly.pdbx_strand_id
1 'polypeptide(L)'
;MELFDGVGGLSGVGAKRAAALSRLGISTLFDLLSYYPRAYIDQSTVRQFSTLTPGTEATVLGTIVQSSERKAVRGMSVLTVRLSDGTGYLSITWFNQPYLAKKMVVGRRVLATGKVDYAYGGHGGLAMTQMAAFEVLEDGEAASRGNVLPVYAATSGLKQKFLRDLMRQAIQKKPEMPEVIPESVRSRYTLMGRDEAFRFVHFPPSMKALSEARARLAFEELYLIQCGLLLLKKKTQDKEQGVRHLMNGSLVKKVEAALPFQLTEGQEKAWKEIAADMEKPTPMRRLVQGDVGSGKTAVALLALVKTVENGYQGVLMAPTEILARQHSETFSRLLAGTGIRIGLLSGKLSPKQHEETLAEIAAHKIDIVIGTHALIQDKVCYDELGLVVTDEQHRFGIAQRAELKKRGEKTPDVLVMTATPIPRTMTLTVYGDLDVSRIESLPPGRKPVRTFVRTEERRGLIYNFVKKEIEAGRQAYVVCPLIEESEESDLPSAEAIYEELSGGIFWGIPCGLVHGKLKPKEKEEAMRAFYEGETKLLVATTVIEVGVDVPNATVMVVEHAERFGLAQLHQLRGRIGRGKYQSYCILIGGGKEGAENERLRAMERTASGFALAEEDLRLRGPGQFFGSMQHGLGDLKIANVLRDTDILIRARRAAMETMEEARDMRYVLEVLRLNYSDRFGKIMDA
;
A
#
# COMPACT_ATOMS: atom_id res chain seq x y z
N MET A 1 -35.22 22.68 -2.83
CA MET A 1 -33.98 22.85 -2.08
C MET A 1 -32.83 22.69 -3.07
N GLU A 2 -31.85 23.56 -2.98
CA GLU A 2 -30.60 23.38 -3.73
C GLU A 2 -29.68 22.37 -3.02
N LEU A 3 -28.70 21.82 -3.74
CA LEU A 3 -27.83 20.75 -3.19
C LEU A 3 -27.03 21.21 -1.96
N PHE A 4 -26.69 22.49 -1.89
CA PHE A 4 -25.88 23.06 -0.83
C PHE A 4 -26.72 23.77 0.25
N ASP A 5 -28.04 23.69 0.17
CA ASP A 5 -28.92 24.18 1.25
C ASP A 5 -28.71 23.38 2.51
N GLY A 6 -28.80 24.05 3.66
CA GLY A 6 -28.66 23.42 4.97
C GLY A 6 -29.76 22.39 5.25
N VAL A 7 -29.39 21.26 5.86
CA VAL A 7 -30.35 20.18 6.22
C VAL A 7 -31.46 20.61 7.19
N GLY A 8 -31.33 21.79 7.81
CA GLY A 8 -32.37 22.38 8.66
C GLY A 8 -33.69 22.66 7.96
N GLY A 9 -33.72 22.77 6.62
CA GLY A 9 -34.93 22.88 5.80
C GLY A 9 -35.73 21.59 5.63
N LEU A 10 -35.20 20.45 6.09
CA LEU A 10 -35.90 19.17 6.07
C LEU A 10 -36.81 19.01 7.30
N SER A 11 -37.97 18.38 7.10
CA SER A 11 -38.92 18.17 8.18
C SER A 11 -38.36 17.28 9.28
N GLY A 12 -38.53 17.68 10.52
CA GLY A 12 -38.07 16.95 11.70
C GLY A 12 -36.62 17.26 12.11
N VAL A 13 -35.91 18.18 11.42
CA VAL A 13 -34.57 18.63 11.79
C VAL A 13 -34.65 19.93 12.61
N GLY A 14 -34.79 19.82 13.93
CA GLY A 14 -34.64 20.94 14.85
C GLY A 14 -33.18 21.10 15.31
N ALA A 15 -32.87 22.16 16.05
CA ALA A 15 -31.51 22.52 16.46
C ALA A 15 -30.70 21.39 17.08
N LYS A 16 -31.30 20.56 17.96
CA LYS A 16 -30.62 19.40 18.57
C LYS A 16 -30.23 18.33 17.54
N ARG A 17 -31.12 18.06 16.56
CA ARG A 17 -30.84 17.07 15.50
C ARG A 17 -29.85 17.63 14.47
N ALA A 18 -29.93 18.91 14.13
CA ALA A 18 -28.96 19.57 13.28
C ALA A 18 -27.54 19.48 13.87
N ALA A 19 -27.39 19.75 15.16
CA ALA A 19 -26.10 19.59 15.87
C ALA A 19 -25.63 18.12 15.90
N ALA A 20 -26.53 17.15 15.97
CA ALA A 20 -26.19 15.74 15.92
C ALA A 20 -25.79 15.28 14.51
N LEU A 21 -26.41 15.83 13.46
CA LEU A 21 -26.04 15.60 12.05
C LEU A 21 -24.70 16.24 11.74
N SER A 22 -24.44 17.48 12.20
CA SER A 22 -23.14 18.15 12.03
C SER A 22 -21.96 17.34 12.61
N ARG A 23 -22.17 16.63 13.75
CA ARG A 23 -21.16 15.71 14.31
C ARG A 23 -20.86 14.49 13.41
N LEU A 24 -21.74 14.18 12.48
CA LEU A 24 -21.55 13.16 11.44
C LEU A 24 -21.01 13.76 10.13
N GLY A 25 -20.64 15.04 10.12
CA GLY A 25 -20.21 15.74 8.90
C GLY A 25 -21.34 16.11 7.95
N ILE A 26 -22.61 16.10 8.42
CA ILE A 26 -23.79 16.36 7.59
C ILE A 26 -24.32 17.75 7.92
N SER A 27 -24.05 18.72 7.03
CA SER A 27 -24.51 20.10 7.15
C SER A 27 -25.42 20.53 6.01
N THR A 28 -25.19 20.00 4.81
CA THR A 28 -25.96 20.33 3.58
C THR A 28 -26.75 19.13 3.09
N LEU A 29 -27.66 19.38 2.13
CA LEU A 29 -28.41 18.32 1.44
C LEU A 29 -27.45 17.37 0.70
N PHE A 30 -26.38 17.91 0.10
CA PHE A 30 -25.36 17.11 -0.60
C PHE A 30 -24.56 16.23 0.37
N ASP A 31 -24.20 16.73 1.57
CA ASP A 31 -23.54 15.90 2.59
C ASP A 31 -24.46 14.73 3.00
N LEU A 32 -25.74 15.00 3.17
CA LEU A 32 -26.72 13.98 3.53
C LEU A 32 -26.83 12.90 2.43
N LEU A 33 -26.96 13.31 1.15
CA LEU A 33 -27.01 12.38 0.01
C LEU A 33 -25.70 11.61 -0.19
N SER A 34 -24.57 12.19 0.22
CA SER A 34 -23.25 11.54 0.19
C SER A 34 -22.94 10.74 1.47
N TYR A 35 -23.88 10.67 2.43
CA TYR A 35 -23.75 9.87 3.64
C TYR A 35 -24.23 8.44 3.40
N TYR A 36 -23.36 7.63 2.80
CA TYR A 36 -23.71 6.29 2.34
C TYR A 36 -23.96 5.32 3.49
N PRO A 37 -24.88 4.35 3.31
CA PRO A 37 -25.09 3.28 4.28
C PRO A 37 -23.83 2.43 4.49
N ARG A 38 -23.55 2.09 5.75
CA ARG A 38 -22.44 1.18 6.09
C ARG A 38 -22.75 -0.29 5.83
N ALA A 39 -24.04 -0.66 5.84
CA ALA A 39 -24.52 -2.02 5.62
C ALA A 39 -25.96 -1.99 5.11
N TYR A 40 -26.41 -3.12 4.59
CA TYR A 40 -27.79 -3.31 4.11
C TYR A 40 -28.36 -4.60 4.67
N ILE A 41 -29.67 -4.60 4.95
CA ILE A 41 -30.42 -5.76 5.38
C ILE A 41 -31.40 -6.12 4.28
N ASP A 42 -31.18 -7.26 3.63
CA ASP A 42 -32.09 -7.77 2.62
C ASP A 42 -33.26 -8.51 3.30
N GLN A 43 -34.41 -7.84 3.37
CA GLN A 43 -35.62 -8.41 3.95
C GLN A 43 -36.30 -9.41 3.02
N SER A 44 -35.96 -9.46 1.75
CA SER A 44 -36.55 -10.42 0.80
C SER A 44 -36.13 -11.86 1.09
N THR A 45 -35.01 -12.03 1.79
CA THR A 45 -34.36 -13.31 2.07
C THR A 45 -34.45 -13.73 3.54
N VAL A 46 -35.41 -13.21 4.32
CA VAL A 46 -35.58 -13.61 5.72
C VAL A 46 -35.92 -15.12 5.80
N ARG A 47 -35.04 -15.86 6.47
CA ARG A 47 -35.16 -17.32 6.66
C ARG A 47 -35.72 -17.66 8.02
N GLN A 48 -36.48 -18.74 8.06
CA GLN A 48 -36.94 -19.35 9.32
C GLN A 48 -35.77 -20.02 10.03
N PHE A 49 -35.73 -19.98 11.36
CA PHE A 49 -34.63 -20.55 12.15
C PHE A 49 -34.50 -22.06 11.97
N SER A 50 -35.61 -22.78 11.71
CA SER A 50 -35.59 -24.22 11.39
C SER A 50 -34.87 -24.58 10.09
N THR A 51 -34.67 -23.59 9.16
CA THR A 51 -34.04 -23.83 7.87
C THR A 51 -32.58 -23.34 7.82
N LEU A 52 -32.07 -22.83 8.95
CA LEU A 52 -30.70 -22.30 9.00
C LEU A 52 -29.68 -23.44 9.04
N THR A 53 -28.62 -23.29 8.24
CA THR A 53 -27.48 -24.23 8.19
C THR A 53 -26.22 -23.53 8.65
N PRO A 54 -25.41 -24.14 9.54
CA PRO A 54 -24.13 -23.60 9.95
C PRO A 54 -23.19 -23.36 8.77
N GLY A 55 -22.37 -22.33 8.86
CA GLY A 55 -21.43 -21.94 7.80
C GLY A 55 -22.04 -21.02 6.73
N THR A 56 -23.37 -20.80 6.71
CA THR A 56 -24.05 -19.95 5.71
C THR A 56 -24.38 -18.57 6.25
N GLU A 57 -24.44 -17.59 5.36
CA GLU A 57 -24.93 -16.25 5.67
C GLU A 57 -26.48 -16.22 5.54
N ALA A 58 -27.16 -15.65 6.51
CA ALA A 58 -28.62 -15.57 6.51
C ALA A 58 -29.13 -14.24 7.12
N THR A 59 -30.26 -13.77 6.59
CA THR A 59 -31.08 -12.72 7.21
C THR A 59 -32.21 -13.39 8.00
N VAL A 60 -32.35 -13.00 9.24
CA VAL A 60 -33.30 -13.58 10.19
C VAL A 60 -34.11 -12.50 10.90
N LEU A 61 -35.38 -12.82 11.23
CA LEU A 61 -36.23 -11.97 12.04
C LEU A 61 -36.73 -12.80 13.21
N GLY A 62 -36.44 -12.37 14.42
CA GLY A 62 -36.89 -13.07 15.62
C GLY A 62 -37.24 -12.12 16.76
N THR A 63 -38.05 -12.64 17.70
CA THR A 63 -38.39 -11.93 18.94
C THR A 63 -37.39 -12.31 20.04
N ILE A 64 -36.94 -11.34 20.80
CA ILE A 64 -36.04 -11.57 21.94
C ILE A 64 -36.80 -12.31 23.05
N VAL A 65 -36.39 -13.54 23.34
CA VAL A 65 -36.94 -14.37 24.43
C VAL A 65 -36.06 -14.35 25.66
N GLN A 66 -34.79 -14.04 25.50
CA GLN A 66 -33.83 -13.94 26.62
C GLN A 66 -32.70 -12.93 26.25
N SER A 67 -32.28 -12.13 27.24
CA SER A 67 -31.17 -11.23 27.13
C SER A 67 -30.32 -11.33 28.40
N SER A 68 -29.02 -11.57 28.26
CA SER A 68 -28.10 -11.69 29.42
C SER A 68 -26.79 -10.95 29.13
N GLU A 69 -26.40 -10.14 30.10
CA GLU A 69 -25.08 -9.45 30.07
C GLU A 69 -24.16 -10.07 31.11
N ARG A 70 -22.94 -10.39 30.72
CA ARG A 70 -21.89 -10.91 31.63
C ARG A 70 -20.61 -10.10 31.44
N LYS A 71 -19.89 -9.85 32.53
CA LYS A 71 -18.52 -9.36 32.47
C LYS A 71 -17.59 -10.57 32.41
N ALA A 72 -16.85 -10.72 31.33
CA ALA A 72 -15.84 -11.77 31.16
C ALA A 72 -14.53 -11.40 31.88
N VAL A 73 -13.63 -12.39 31.97
CA VAL A 73 -12.27 -12.21 32.48
C VAL A 73 -11.58 -11.09 31.68
N ARG A 74 -10.89 -10.17 32.35
CA ARG A 74 -10.29 -8.93 31.82
C ARG A 74 -11.24 -7.77 31.54
N GLY A 75 -12.45 -7.73 32.16
CA GLY A 75 -13.35 -6.57 32.07
C GLY A 75 -14.15 -6.44 30.76
N MET A 76 -14.08 -7.42 29.87
CA MET A 76 -14.83 -7.44 28.62
C MET A 76 -16.34 -7.67 28.90
N SER A 77 -17.21 -6.80 28.38
CA SER A 77 -18.68 -7.01 28.44
C SER A 77 -19.11 -7.93 27.29
N VAL A 78 -19.88 -8.97 27.64
CA VAL A 78 -20.47 -9.92 26.68
C VAL A 78 -21.98 -9.89 26.85
N LEU A 79 -22.68 -9.41 25.83
CA LEU A 79 -24.15 -9.42 25.74
C LEU A 79 -24.59 -10.58 24.86
N THR A 80 -25.33 -11.54 25.41
CA THR A 80 -25.93 -12.63 24.64
C THR A 80 -27.42 -12.50 24.65
N VAL A 81 -28.02 -12.52 23.45
CA VAL A 81 -29.46 -12.42 23.24
C VAL A 81 -29.91 -13.68 22.50
N ARG A 82 -31.00 -14.31 23.02
CA ARG A 82 -31.64 -15.44 22.36
C ARG A 82 -32.92 -14.99 21.68
N LEU A 83 -33.03 -15.28 20.39
CA LEU A 83 -34.15 -14.95 19.55
C LEU A 83 -35.01 -16.20 19.29
N SER A 84 -36.33 -16.01 19.06
CA SER A 84 -37.24 -17.03 18.55
C SER A 84 -38.12 -16.44 17.44
N ASP A 85 -38.34 -17.21 16.39
CA ASP A 85 -39.32 -16.93 15.32
C ASP A 85 -40.54 -17.86 15.37
N GLY A 86 -40.63 -18.68 16.44
CA GLY A 86 -41.67 -19.73 16.59
C GLY A 86 -41.26 -21.06 15.95
N THR A 87 -40.27 -21.12 15.06
CA THR A 87 -39.77 -22.38 14.43
C THR A 87 -38.48 -22.90 15.07
N GLY A 88 -37.76 -22.03 15.81
CA GLY A 88 -36.51 -22.38 16.46
C GLY A 88 -35.97 -21.27 17.33
N TYR A 89 -34.71 -21.45 17.76
CA TYR A 89 -33.98 -20.49 18.56
C TYR A 89 -32.63 -20.19 17.91
N LEU A 90 -32.22 -18.90 17.97
CA LEU A 90 -30.92 -18.42 17.52
C LEU A 90 -30.29 -17.50 18.58
N SER A 91 -29.05 -17.72 18.92
CA SER A 91 -28.30 -16.86 19.85
C SER A 91 -27.42 -15.85 19.09
N ILE A 92 -27.40 -14.60 19.56
CA ILE A 92 -26.52 -13.57 19.03
C ILE A 92 -25.69 -13.02 20.17
N THR A 93 -24.38 -12.85 19.95
CA THR A 93 -23.47 -12.37 20.99
C THR A 93 -22.73 -11.12 20.51
N TRP A 94 -22.68 -10.08 21.37
CA TRP A 94 -21.92 -8.85 21.16
C TRP A 94 -20.83 -8.73 22.22
N PHE A 95 -19.64 -8.32 21.81
CA PHE A 95 -18.50 -8.09 22.68
C PHE A 95 -18.23 -6.59 22.83
N ASN A 96 -17.92 -6.13 24.06
CA ASN A 96 -17.59 -4.73 24.37
C ASN A 96 -18.63 -3.69 23.90
N GLN A 97 -19.93 -4.05 23.94
CA GLN A 97 -21.02 -3.16 23.56
C GLN A 97 -22.13 -3.07 24.62
N PRO A 98 -21.82 -2.65 25.87
CA PRO A 98 -22.79 -2.64 26.98
C PRO A 98 -23.99 -1.73 26.73
N TYR A 99 -23.86 -0.72 25.85
CA TYR A 99 -24.97 0.16 25.48
C TYR A 99 -26.12 -0.56 24.77
N LEU A 100 -25.84 -1.73 24.17
CA LEU A 100 -26.89 -2.53 23.51
C LEU A 100 -27.83 -3.21 24.50
N ALA A 101 -27.41 -3.53 25.71
CA ALA A 101 -28.25 -4.18 26.74
C ALA A 101 -29.54 -3.40 26.99
N LYS A 102 -29.46 -2.06 26.97
CA LYS A 102 -30.64 -1.19 27.13
C LYS A 102 -31.65 -1.26 25.97
N LYS A 103 -31.22 -1.75 24.78
CA LYS A 103 -32.03 -1.86 23.57
C LYS A 103 -32.55 -3.26 23.35
N MET A 104 -31.80 -4.28 23.78
CA MET A 104 -32.11 -5.70 23.60
C MET A 104 -33.01 -6.24 24.72
N VAL A 105 -34.23 -5.71 24.80
CA VAL A 105 -35.23 -6.06 25.82
C VAL A 105 -36.10 -7.21 25.32
N VAL A 106 -36.44 -8.15 26.21
CA VAL A 106 -37.37 -9.26 25.93
C VAL A 106 -38.68 -8.73 25.33
N GLY A 107 -39.19 -9.42 24.33
CA GLY A 107 -40.43 -9.04 23.59
C GLY A 107 -40.16 -8.18 22.35
N ARG A 108 -38.99 -7.52 22.22
CA ARG A 108 -38.65 -6.76 20.99
C ARG A 108 -38.25 -7.68 19.85
N ARG A 109 -38.56 -7.24 18.65
CA ARG A 109 -38.16 -7.94 17.41
C ARG A 109 -36.81 -7.43 16.92
N VAL A 110 -35.95 -8.36 16.49
CA VAL A 110 -34.67 -8.07 15.91
C VAL A 110 -34.59 -8.67 14.52
N LEU A 111 -34.25 -7.82 13.56
CA LEU A 111 -33.89 -8.21 12.22
C LEU A 111 -32.32 -8.20 12.16
N ALA A 112 -31.73 -9.31 11.78
CA ALA A 112 -30.27 -9.45 11.76
C ALA A 112 -29.81 -10.20 10.51
N THR A 113 -28.66 -9.79 9.97
CA THR A 113 -27.96 -10.48 8.88
C THR A 113 -26.55 -10.82 9.33
N GLY A 114 -26.12 -12.07 9.14
CA GLY A 114 -24.79 -12.51 9.51
C GLY A 114 -24.57 -14.00 9.25
N LYS A 115 -23.35 -14.45 9.57
CA LYS A 115 -22.97 -15.85 9.44
C LYS A 115 -23.55 -16.67 10.59
N VAL A 116 -24.29 -17.72 10.25
CA VAL A 116 -24.83 -18.71 11.20
C VAL A 116 -23.77 -19.75 11.49
N ASP A 117 -23.58 -20.11 12.75
CA ASP A 117 -22.66 -21.15 13.20
C ASP A 117 -23.20 -21.87 14.44
N TYR A 118 -22.50 -22.85 14.97
CA TYR A 118 -22.85 -23.45 16.24
C TYR A 118 -22.49 -22.54 17.41
N ALA A 119 -23.35 -22.51 18.45
CA ALA A 119 -23.08 -21.73 19.65
C ALA A 119 -21.84 -22.25 20.38
N TYR A 120 -20.95 -21.35 20.78
CA TYR A 120 -19.80 -21.69 21.62
C TYR A 120 -20.26 -22.26 22.96
N GLY A 121 -19.74 -23.42 23.38
CA GLY A 121 -20.00 -24.01 24.70
C GLY A 121 -20.80 -25.31 24.74
N GLY A 122 -20.98 -26.02 23.62
CA GLY A 122 -21.41 -27.44 23.64
C GLY A 122 -22.92 -27.70 23.86
N HIS A 123 -23.75 -26.70 23.84
CA HIS A 123 -25.21 -26.86 24.01
C HIS A 123 -26.03 -26.91 22.70
N GLY A 124 -25.41 -27.33 21.58
CA GLY A 124 -26.12 -27.75 20.37
C GLY A 124 -27.06 -26.74 19.69
N GLY A 125 -26.98 -25.46 20.00
CA GLY A 125 -27.84 -24.43 19.42
C GLY A 125 -27.13 -23.65 18.30
N LEU A 126 -27.93 -23.01 17.42
CA LEU A 126 -27.43 -22.09 16.41
C LEU A 126 -27.10 -20.72 17.01
N ALA A 127 -26.01 -20.12 16.55
CA ALA A 127 -25.61 -18.77 16.90
C ALA A 127 -25.24 -17.97 15.64
N MET A 128 -25.41 -16.66 15.70
CA MET A 128 -24.90 -15.74 14.71
C MET A 128 -23.65 -15.08 15.30
N THR A 129 -22.48 -15.42 14.76
CA THR A 129 -21.17 -15.05 15.33
C THR A 129 -20.55 -13.84 14.68
N GLN A 130 -20.78 -13.66 13.37
CA GLN A 130 -20.34 -12.50 12.61
C GLN A 130 -21.54 -11.79 12.02
N MET A 131 -21.93 -10.68 12.66
CA MET A 131 -23.07 -9.88 12.17
C MET A 131 -22.61 -8.79 11.21
N ALA A 132 -23.14 -8.83 10.00
CA ALA A 132 -22.99 -7.78 9.01
C ALA A 132 -23.86 -6.57 9.36
N ALA A 133 -25.13 -6.81 9.80
CA ALA A 133 -26.04 -5.75 10.18
C ALA A 133 -27.12 -6.28 11.13
N PHE A 134 -27.68 -5.39 11.97
CA PHE A 134 -28.87 -5.69 12.77
C PHE A 134 -29.71 -4.43 13.03
N GLU A 135 -30.99 -4.65 13.29
CA GLU A 135 -31.90 -3.60 13.67
C GLU A 135 -32.91 -4.13 14.71
N VAL A 136 -33.11 -3.34 15.77
CA VAL A 136 -34.18 -3.57 16.73
C VAL A 136 -35.42 -2.81 16.24
N LEU A 137 -36.49 -3.53 15.89
CA LEU A 137 -37.72 -2.94 15.40
C LEU A 137 -38.53 -2.34 16.58
N GLU A 138 -39.11 -1.16 16.34
CA GLU A 138 -40.04 -0.55 17.31
C GLU A 138 -41.43 -1.25 17.20
N ASP A 139 -42.23 -1.19 18.31
CA ASP A 139 -43.54 -1.77 18.34
C ASP A 139 -44.45 -1.20 17.23
N GLY A 140 -45.09 -2.07 16.45
CA GLY A 140 -45.91 -1.70 15.30
C GLY A 140 -45.14 -1.48 13.98
N GLU A 141 -43.82 -1.57 13.95
CA GLU A 141 -43.05 -1.60 12.69
C GLU A 141 -43.24 -2.95 11.99
N ALA A 142 -44.01 -2.97 10.92
CA ALA A 142 -44.07 -4.13 10.05
C ALA A 142 -42.73 -4.28 9.33
N ALA A 143 -42.08 -5.46 9.42
CA ALA A 143 -41.03 -5.82 8.53
C ALA A 143 -41.59 -5.80 7.10
N SER A 144 -41.22 -4.78 6.30
CA SER A 144 -41.69 -4.68 4.92
C SER A 144 -41.09 -5.82 4.14
N ARG A 145 -41.87 -6.83 3.77
CA ARG A 145 -41.41 -7.95 2.95
C ARG A 145 -40.93 -7.42 1.59
N GLY A 146 -39.69 -7.72 1.23
CA GLY A 146 -39.16 -7.48 -0.12
C GLY A 146 -38.27 -6.26 -0.30
N ASN A 147 -37.91 -5.50 0.74
CA ASN A 147 -37.08 -4.30 0.64
C ASN A 147 -35.69 -4.54 1.19
N VAL A 148 -34.70 -3.96 0.50
CA VAL A 148 -33.31 -3.85 1.01
C VAL A 148 -33.23 -2.58 1.86
N LEU A 149 -33.06 -2.74 3.18
CA LEU A 149 -33.01 -1.62 4.13
C LEU A 149 -31.58 -1.11 4.34
N PRO A 150 -31.32 0.20 4.17
CA PRO A 150 -30.03 0.77 4.49
C PRO A 150 -29.82 0.89 6.01
N VAL A 151 -28.59 0.62 6.46
CA VAL A 151 -28.13 0.84 7.83
C VAL A 151 -27.06 1.91 7.84
N TYR A 152 -27.36 3.07 8.39
CA TYR A 152 -26.43 4.20 8.47
C TYR A 152 -25.56 4.12 9.74
N ALA A 153 -24.37 4.69 9.70
CA ALA A 153 -23.65 5.00 10.94
C ALA A 153 -24.49 6.03 11.71
N ALA A 154 -24.64 5.83 13.01
CA ALA A 154 -25.50 6.67 13.84
C ALA A 154 -24.74 7.11 15.10
N THR A 155 -25.04 8.32 15.56
CA THR A 155 -24.57 8.85 16.84
C THR A 155 -25.73 8.92 17.86
N SER A 156 -25.39 9.19 19.11
CA SER A 156 -26.38 9.38 20.16
C SER A 156 -27.42 10.44 19.76
N GLY A 157 -28.71 10.10 19.86
CA GLY A 157 -29.82 10.98 19.50
C GLY A 157 -30.38 10.83 18.08
N LEU A 158 -29.72 10.05 17.19
CA LEU A 158 -30.21 9.77 15.84
C LEU A 158 -30.57 8.27 15.71
N LYS A 159 -31.86 7.97 15.50
CA LYS A 159 -32.34 6.60 15.27
C LYS A 159 -32.29 6.26 13.76
N GLN A 160 -32.13 4.98 13.41
CA GLN A 160 -32.12 4.49 12.01
C GLN A 160 -33.37 4.91 11.23
N LYS A 161 -34.57 4.79 11.85
CA LYS A 161 -35.82 5.21 11.23
C LYS A 161 -35.76 6.69 10.82
N PHE A 162 -35.31 7.57 11.75
CA PHE A 162 -35.21 8.98 11.47
C PHE A 162 -34.24 9.27 10.30
N LEU A 163 -33.07 8.61 10.27
CA LEU A 163 -32.09 8.79 9.19
C LEU A 163 -32.67 8.33 7.84
N ARG A 164 -33.39 7.20 7.81
CA ARG A 164 -34.05 6.72 6.59
C ARG A 164 -35.15 7.67 6.11
N ASP A 165 -35.98 8.18 7.02
CA ASP A 165 -37.06 9.11 6.68
C ASP A 165 -36.49 10.46 6.19
N LEU A 166 -35.42 10.91 6.82
CA LEU A 166 -34.70 12.12 6.40
C LEU A 166 -34.11 11.95 4.99
N MET A 167 -33.48 10.77 4.71
CA MET A 167 -32.93 10.44 3.40
C MET A 167 -34.00 10.34 2.32
N ARG A 168 -35.19 9.77 2.63
CA ARG A 168 -36.33 9.78 1.70
C ARG A 168 -36.77 11.19 1.34
N GLN A 169 -36.86 12.07 2.33
CA GLN A 169 -37.19 13.48 2.08
C GLN A 169 -36.10 14.16 1.23
N ALA A 170 -34.84 13.89 1.51
CA ALA A 170 -33.70 14.42 0.75
C ALA A 170 -33.80 14.03 -0.72
N ILE A 171 -34.00 12.76 -1.02
CA ILE A 171 -34.11 12.22 -2.39
C ILE A 171 -35.33 12.79 -3.11
N GLN A 172 -36.47 13.00 -2.43
CA GLN A 172 -37.68 13.59 -3.02
C GLN A 172 -37.55 15.08 -3.30
N LYS A 173 -36.80 15.81 -2.47
CA LYS A 173 -36.67 17.28 -2.54
C LYS A 173 -35.42 17.76 -3.27
N LYS A 174 -34.45 16.88 -3.56
CA LYS A 174 -33.24 17.27 -4.26
C LYS A 174 -33.54 17.70 -5.70
N PRO A 175 -32.77 18.63 -6.26
CA PRO A 175 -32.77 18.87 -7.69
C PRO A 175 -32.20 17.66 -8.45
N GLU A 176 -32.33 17.66 -9.75
CA GLU A 176 -31.64 16.69 -10.60
C GLU A 176 -30.12 16.80 -10.38
N MET A 177 -29.47 15.65 -10.19
CA MET A 177 -28.03 15.60 -9.96
C MET A 177 -27.29 15.72 -11.31
N PRO A 178 -26.57 16.81 -11.55
CA PRO A 178 -25.88 16.98 -12.82
C PRO A 178 -24.85 15.85 -13.03
N GLU A 179 -24.79 15.33 -14.26
CA GLU A 179 -23.89 14.23 -14.60
C GLU A 179 -22.44 14.73 -14.67
N VAL A 180 -21.53 14.00 -14.06
CA VAL A 180 -20.09 14.33 -13.96
C VAL A 180 -19.27 13.56 -14.99
N ILE A 181 -19.72 12.36 -15.33
CA ILE A 181 -19.03 11.48 -16.25
C ILE A 181 -19.53 11.73 -17.67
N PRO A 182 -18.63 12.01 -18.63
CA PRO A 182 -19.02 12.21 -20.03
C PRO A 182 -19.85 11.03 -20.57
N GLU A 183 -20.83 11.33 -21.44
CA GLU A 183 -21.74 10.31 -22.00
C GLU A 183 -20.99 9.19 -22.74
N SER A 184 -19.91 9.52 -23.46
CA SER A 184 -19.07 8.53 -24.14
C SER A 184 -18.42 7.53 -23.16
N VAL A 185 -18.00 8.00 -22.00
CA VAL A 185 -17.43 7.17 -20.94
C VAL A 185 -18.54 6.35 -20.27
N ARG A 186 -19.65 6.98 -19.95
CA ARG A 186 -20.80 6.34 -19.31
C ARG A 186 -21.34 5.17 -20.16
N SER A 187 -21.52 5.39 -21.45
CA SER A 187 -22.00 4.37 -22.40
C SER A 187 -20.98 3.23 -22.55
N ARG A 188 -19.67 3.55 -22.70
CA ARG A 188 -18.60 2.55 -22.84
C ARG A 188 -18.50 1.60 -21.65
N TYR A 189 -18.64 2.11 -20.43
CA TYR A 189 -18.55 1.32 -19.22
C TYR A 189 -19.89 0.85 -18.66
N THR A 190 -20.98 1.10 -19.40
CA THR A 190 -22.35 0.71 -19.04
C THR A 190 -22.74 1.18 -17.62
N LEU A 191 -22.46 2.46 -17.34
CA LEU A 191 -22.74 3.06 -16.05
C LEU A 191 -24.14 3.65 -16.02
N MET A 192 -24.89 3.37 -14.94
CA MET A 192 -26.21 3.98 -14.74
C MET A 192 -26.10 5.51 -14.55
N GLY A 193 -27.22 6.21 -14.70
CA GLY A 193 -27.31 7.64 -14.46
C GLY A 193 -26.99 8.01 -13.00
N ARG A 194 -26.40 9.18 -12.80
CA ARG A 194 -25.99 9.65 -11.46
C ARG A 194 -27.14 9.75 -10.50
N ASP A 195 -28.26 10.29 -10.94
CA ASP A 195 -29.46 10.47 -10.14
C ASP A 195 -30.05 9.13 -9.67
N GLU A 196 -30.08 8.15 -10.57
CA GLU A 196 -30.53 6.80 -10.27
C GLU A 196 -29.58 6.08 -9.28
N ALA A 197 -28.27 6.28 -9.45
CA ALA A 197 -27.27 5.71 -8.54
C ALA A 197 -27.42 6.22 -7.11
N PHE A 198 -27.62 7.53 -6.92
CA PHE A 198 -27.90 8.11 -5.58
C PHE A 198 -29.20 7.58 -4.98
N ARG A 199 -30.23 7.37 -5.78
CA ARG A 199 -31.48 6.79 -5.31
C ARG A 199 -31.30 5.32 -4.89
N PHE A 200 -30.61 4.52 -5.72
CA PHE A 200 -30.45 3.09 -5.49
C PHE A 200 -29.40 2.74 -4.44
N VAL A 201 -28.40 3.58 -4.18
CA VAL A 201 -27.48 3.36 -3.07
C VAL A 201 -28.20 3.54 -1.70
N HIS A 202 -29.23 4.37 -1.61
CA HIS A 202 -29.98 4.58 -0.39
C HIS A 202 -31.21 3.68 -0.28
N PHE A 203 -31.94 3.48 -1.37
CA PHE A 203 -33.16 2.64 -1.41
C PHE A 203 -33.15 1.74 -2.65
N PRO A 204 -32.32 0.69 -2.65
CA PRO A 204 -32.22 -0.20 -3.78
C PRO A 204 -33.46 -1.08 -3.93
N PRO A 205 -33.98 -1.28 -5.15
CA PRO A 205 -35.08 -2.21 -5.41
C PRO A 205 -34.61 -3.68 -5.30
N SER A 206 -33.31 -3.95 -5.43
CA SER A 206 -32.71 -5.28 -5.31
C SER A 206 -31.22 -5.17 -4.95
N MET A 207 -30.62 -6.27 -4.48
CA MET A 207 -29.16 -6.35 -4.24
C MET A 207 -28.34 -6.15 -5.53
N LYS A 208 -28.87 -6.54 -6.70
CA LYS A 208 -28.23 -6.29 -8.00
C LYS A 208 -28.17 -4.78 -8.30
N ALA A 209 -29.29 -4.09 -8.18
CA ALA A 209 -29.37 -2.64 -8.38
C ALA A 209 -28.45 -1.86 -7.40
N LEU A 210 -28.34 -2.34 -6.16
CA LEU A 210 -27.39 -1.82 -5.17
C LEU A 210 -25.94 -1.96 -5.64
N SER A 211 -25.58 -3.15 -6.14
CA SER A 211 -24.22 -3.41 -6.63
C SER A 211 -23.86 -2.50 -7.80
N GLU A 212 -24.79 -2.33 -8.74
CA GLU A 212 -24.62 -1.45 -9.92
C GLU A 212 -24.51 0.03 -9.51
N ALA A 213 -25.38 0.50 -8.62
CA ALA A 213 -25.36 1.87 -8.09
C ALA A 213 -24.05 2.15 -7.34
N ARG A 214 -23.61 1.20 -6.52
CA ARG A 214 -22.37 1.32 -5.79
C ARG A 214 -21.14 1.35 -6.72
N ALA A 215 -21.11 0.48 -7.72
CA ALA A 215 -20.06 0.46 -8.72
C ALA A 215 -20.00 1.78 -9.49
N ARG A 216 -21.17 2.35 -9.84
CA ARG A 216 -21.27 3.66 -10.50
C ARG A 216 -20.70 4.80 -9.65
N LEU A 217 -21.08 4.87 -8.37
CA LEU A 217 -20.62 5.93 -7.48
C LEU A 217 -19.14 5.78 -7.11
N ALA A 218 -18.67 4.53 -6.94
CA ALA A 218 -17.24 4.25 -6.76
C ALA A 218 -16.42 4.63 -8.00
N PHE A 219 -16.94 4.35 -9.20
CA PHE A 219 -16.30 4.79 -10.44
C PHE A 219 -16.20 6.30 -10.50
N GLU A 220 -17.29 7.02 -10.19
CA GLU A 220 -17.31 8.49 -10.18
C GLU A 220 -16.26 9.06 -9.23
N GLU A 221 -16.22 8.58 -7.99
CA GLU A 221 -15.28 9.04 -6.98
C GLU A 221 -13.82 8.83 -7.43
N LEU A 222 -13.51 7.66 -7.93
CA LEU A 222 -12.18 7.33 -8.43
C LEU A 222 -11.83 8.08 -9.72
N TYR A 223 -12.80 8.26 -10.63
CA TYR A 223 -12.62 9.02 -11.87
C TYR A 223 -12.29 10.50 -11.59
N LEU A 224 -13.02 11.13 -10.68
CA LEU A 224 -12.77 12.53 -10.27
C LEU A 224 -11.36 12.69 -9.67
N ILE A 225 -10.97 11.78 -8.79
CA ILE A 225 -9.61 11.79 -8.22
C ILE A 225 -8.56 11.65 -9.31
N GLN A 226 -8.75 10.74 -10.27
CA GLN A 226 -7.81 10.55 -11.38
C GLN A 226 -7.77 11.79 -12.29
N CYS A 227 -8.89 12.42 -12.58
CA CYS A 227 -8.91 13.69 -13.31
C CYS A 227 -8.11 14.78 -12.57
N GLY A 228 -8.31 14.93 -11.25
CA GLY A 228 -7.56 15.87 -10.43
C GLY A 228 -6.04 15.62 -10.46
N LEU A 229 -5.61 14.37 -10.35
CA LEU A 229 -4.19 13.99 -10.44
C LEU A 229 -3.59 14.27 -11.82
N LEU A 230 -4.33 13.97 -12.90
CA LEU A 230 -3.90 14.23 -14.27
C LEU A 230 -3.81 15.73 -14.58
N LEU A 231 -4.77 16.52 -14.05
CA LEU A 231 -4.73 17.98 -14.16
C LEU A 231 -3.53 18.58 -13.41
N LEU A 232 -3.22 18.08 -12.20
CA LEU A 232 -2.00 18.44 -11.47
C LEU A 232 -0.76 18.17 -12.30
N LYS A 233 -0.67 16.95 -12.86
CA LYS A 233 0.46 16.54 -13.70
C LYS A 233 0.60 17.45 -14.91
N LYS A 234 -0.49 17.70 -15.65
CA LYS A 234 -0.49 18.57 -16.83
C LYS A 234 -0.04 19.99 -16.49
N LYS A 235 -0.63 20.63 -15.46
CA LYS A 235 -0.27 21.98 -15.02
C LYS A 235 1.21 22.10 -14.63
N THR A 236 1.77 21.05 -14.01
CA THR A 236 3.19 21.01 -13.66
C THR A 236 4.06 20.85 -14.90
N GLN A 237 3.66 20.00 -15.85
CA GLN A 237 4.37 19.78 -17.11
C GLN A 237 4.34 21.02 -18.04
N ASP A 238 3.19 21.72 -18.13
CA ASP A 238 3.05 22.92 -18.97
C ASP A 238 3.90 24.11 -18.49
N LYS A 239 4.28 24.13 -17.20
CA LYS A 239 5.11 25.18 -16.60
C LYS A 239 6.62 24.89 -16.61
N GLU A 240 7.02 23.66 -16.93
CA GLU A 240 8.41 23.23 -16.82
C GLU A 240 8.97 22.84 -18.20
N GLN A 241 10.04 23.48 -18.60
CA GLN A 241 10.83 23.02 -19.74
C GLN A 241 11.78 21.92 -19.27
N GLY A 242 11.63 20.73 -19.86
CA GLY A 242 12.51 19.58 -19.60
C GLY A 242 13.79 19.59 -20.46
N VAL A 243 14.71 18.75 -20.06
CA VAL A 243 15.86 18.40 -20.89
C VAL A 243 15.38 17.40 -21.95
N ARG A 244 15.46 17.75 -23.22
CA ARG A 244 15.09 16.86 -24.32
C ARG A 244 16.28 16.06 -24.78
N HIS A 245 16.25 14.74 -24.63
CA HIS A 245 17.27 13.83 -25.14
C HIS A 245 16.92 13.42 -26.60
N LEU A 246 17.97 13.20 -27.39
CA LEU A 246 17.80 12.65 -28.74
C LEU A 246 17.51 11.14 -28.68
N MET A 247 17.17 10.53 -29.82
CA MET A 247 17.06 9.08 -29.94
C MET A 247 18.35 8.38 -29.51
N ASN A 248 18.26 7.11 -29.09
CA ASN A 248 19.41 6.34 -28.64
C ASN A 248 20.49 6.30 -29.73
N GLY A 249 21.66 6.84 -29.42
CA GLY A 249 22.80 6.91 -30.32
C GLY A 249 23.71 5.67 -30.24
N SER A 250 24.95 5.84 -30.66
CA SER A 250 25.93 4.75 -30.73
C SER A 250 26.44 4.30 -29.37
N LEU A 251 26.53 5.22 -28.39
CA LEU A 251 27.04 4.92 -27.05
C LEU A 251 26.04 4.06 -26.25
N VAL A 252 24.77 4.40 -26.27
CA VAL A 252 23.71 3.59 -25.63
C VAL A 252 23.71 2.17 -26.22
N LYS A 253 23.73 2.04 -27.55
CA LYS A 253 23.74 0.73 -28.22
C LYS A 253 25.00 -0.08 -27.88
N LYS A 254 26.17 0.59 -27.82
CA LYS A 254 27.45 -0.05 -27.45
C LYS A 254 27.40 -0.58 -26.02
N VAL A 255 26.89 0.20 -25.08
CA VAL A 255 26.78 -0.22 -23.68
C VAL A 255 25.74 -1.33 -23.52
N GLU A 256 24.57 -1.23 -24.18
CA GLU A 256 23.53 -2.28 -24.15
C GLU A 256 24.08 -3.61 -24.66
N ALA A 257 24.84 -3.61 -25.78
CA ALA A 257 25.47 -4.81 -26.33
C ALA A 257 26.62 -5.36 -25.46
N ALA A 258 27.27 -4.50 -24.65
CA ALA A 258 28.37 -4.87 -23.76
C ALA A 258 27.90 -5.39 -22.39
N LEU A 259 26.61 -5.35 -22.09
CA LEU A 259 26.07 -5.91 -20.84
C LEU A 259 26.37 -7.42 -20.78
N PRO A 260 26.79 -7.97 -19.62
CA PRO A 260 27.11 -9.40 -19.47
C PRO A 260 25.87 -10.32 -19.47
N PHE A 261 24.71 -9.78 -19.79
CA PHE A 261 23.40 -10.47 -19.86
C PHE A 261 22.50 -9.75 -20.86
N GLN A 262 21.54 -10.47 -21.41
CA GLN A 262 20.47 -9.87 -22.19
C GLN A 262 19.39 -9.31 -21.26
N LEU A 263 18.81 -8.17 -21.64
CA LEU A 263 17.68 -7.60 -20.92
C LEU A 263 16.49 -8.57 -20.98
N THR A 264 15.79 -8.69 -19.88
CA THR A 264 14.51 -9.42 -19.87
C THR A 264 13.43 -8.58 -20.58
N GLU A 265 12.35 -9.22 -21.04
CA GLU A 265 11.21 -8.53 -21.66
C GLU A 265 10.70 -7.36 -20.81
N GLY A 266 10.60 -7.55 -19.48
CA GLY A 266 10.19 -6.51 -18.54
C GLY A 266 11.19 -5.36 -18.46
N GLN A 267 12.49 -5.63 -18.51
CA GLN A 267 13.53 -4.61 -18.54
C GLN A 267 13.55 -3.84 -19.85
N GLU A 268 13.43 -4.55 -21.00
CA GLU A 268 13.32 -3.91 -22.31
C GLU A 268 12.13 -2.99 -22.41
N LYS A 269 10.96 -3.45 -21.93
CA LYS A 269 9.76 -2.64 -21.90
C LYS A 269 9.95 -1.38 -21.07
N ALA A 270 10.47 -1.53 -19.84
CA ALA A 270 10.75 -0.40 -18.96
C ALA A 270 11.75 0.58 -19.58
N TRP A 271 12.81 0.06 -20.22
CA TRP A 271 13.78 0.88 -20.92
C TRP A 271 13.17 1.66 -22.10
N LYS A 272 12.35 1.01 -22.94
CA LYS A 272 11.65 1.67 -24.05
C LYS A 272 10.73 2.79 -23.56
N GLU A 273 10.01 2.57 -22.47
CA GLU A 273 9.13 3.58 -21.85
C GLU A 273 9.93 4.78 -21.32
N ILE A 274 11.06 4.55 -20.66
CA ILE A 274 11.95 5.58 -20.14
C ILE A 274 12.56 6.37 -21.28
N ALA A 275 13.12 5.69 -22.28
CA ALA A 275 13.76 6.34 -23.43
C ALA A 275 12.78 7.25 -24.20
N ALA A 276 11.54 6.78 -24.39
CA ALA A 276 10.49 7.56 -25.03
C ALA A 276 10.07 8.80 -24.22
N ASP A 277 10.08 8.70 -22.88
CA ASP A 277 9.76 9.86 -22.04
C ASP A 277 10.89 10.90 -22.05
N MET A 278 12.16 10.45 -21.99
CA MET A 278 13.33 11.33 -22.07
C MET A 278 13.41 12.10 -23.38
N GLU A 279 12.79 11.62 -24.47
CA GLU A 279 12.75 12.27 -25.78
C GLU A 279 11.70 13.37 -25.88
N LYS A 280 10.79 13.48 -24.87
CA LYS A 280 9.76 14.52 -24.82
C LYS A 280 10.35 15.87 -24.38
N PRO A 281 9.70 16.98 -24.75
CA PRO A 281 10.13 18.32 -24.31
C PRO A 281 9.79 18.59 -22.83
N THR A 282 8.98 17.76 -22.20
CA THR A 282 8.56 17.86 -20.80
C THR A 282 9.40 16.94 -19.93
N PRO A 283 9.76 17.33 -18.70
CA PRO A 283 10.62 16.50 -17.85
C PRO A 283 9.95 15.16 -17.51
N MET A 284 10.69 14.07 -17.68
CA MET A 284 10.27 12.75 -17.27
C MET A 284 10.16 12.67 -15.75
N ARG A 285 9.08 12.07 -15.25
CA ARG A 285 8.92 11.69 -13.84
C ARG A 285 8.39 10.27 -13.78
N ARG A 286 9.30 9.31 -13.58
CA ARG A 286 8.95 7.90 -13.70
C ARG A 286 9.42 7.09 -12.49
N LEU A 287 8.55 6.17 -12.05
CA LEU A 287 8.82 5.17 -11.04
C LEU A 287 9.06 3.81 -11.70
N VAL A 288 10.23 3.22 -11.48
CA VAL A 288 10.53 1.84 -11.88
C VAL A 288 10.34 0.93 -10.67
N GLN A 289 9.37 0.06 -10.75
CA GLN A 289 9.07 -0.96 -9.74
C GLN A 289 9.57 -2.32 -10.21
N GLY A 290 10.17 -3.07 -9.30
CA GLY A 290 10.55 -4.46 -9.56
C GLY A 290 11.10 -5.12 -8.31
N ASP A 291 10.97 -6.42 -8.22
CA ASP A 291 11.48 -7.20 -7.09
C ASP A 291 12.97 -6.96 -6.85
N VAL A 292 13.45 -7.33 -5.67
CA VAL A 292 14.88 -7.31 -5.35
C VAL A 292 15.63 -8.18 -6.35
N GLY A 293 16.62 -7.58 -7.04
CA GLY A 293 17.39 -8.27 -8.06
C GLY A 293 16.70 -8.45 -9.42
N SER A 294 15.60 -7.72 -9.70
CA SER A 294 14.99 -7.66 -11.04
C SER A 294 15.80 -6.90 -12.09
N GLY A 295 16.93 -6.31 -11.70
CA GLY A 295 17.84 -5.60 -12.60
C GLY A 295 17.45 -4.15 -12.90
N LYS A 296 16.73 -3.47 -12.02
CA LYS A 296 16.41 -2.03 -12.13
C LYS A 296 17.65 -1.17 -12.40
N THR A 297 18.77 -1.50 -11.77
CA THR A 297 20.06 -0.82 -11.92
C THR A 297 20.58 -0.82 -13.36
N ALA A 298 20.32 -1.90 -14.14
CA ALA A 298 20.71 -1.95 -15.55
C ALA A 298 19.91 -0.95 -16.40
N VAL A 299 18.61 -0.84 -16.15
CA VAL A 299 17.76 0.14 -16.82
C VAL A 299 18.14 1.57 -16.46
N ALA A 300 18.46 1.82 -15.19
CA ALA A 300 18.98 3.11 -14.73
C ALA A 300 20.33 3.47 -15.36
N LEU A 301 21.24 2.50 -15.52
CA LEU A 301 22.52 2.67 -16.21
C LEU A 301 22.31 3.14 -17.66
N LEU A 302 21.41 2.49 -18.40
CA LEU A 302 21.12 2.88 -19.79
C LEU A 302 20.53 4.30 -19.88
N ALA A 303 19.67 4.70 -18.93
CA ALA A 303 19.14 6.05 -18.85
C ALA A 303 20.25 7.09 -18.59
N LEU A 304 21.17 6.80 -17.66
CA LEU A 304 22.33 7.65 -17.39
C LEU A 304 23.26 7.75 -18.60
N VAL A 305 23.52 6.64 -19.29
CA VAL A 305 24.34 6.64 -20.52
C VAL A 305 23.68 7.48 -21.62
N LYS A 306 22.35 7.39 -21.80
CA LYS A 306 21.60 8.24 -22.74
C LYS A 306 21.74 9.71 -22.38
N THR A 307 21.71 10.05 -21.11
CA THR A 307 21.91 11.42 -20.61
C THR A 307 23.30 11.94 -20.98
N VAL A 308 24.34 11.14 -20.72
CA VAL A 308 25.73 11.50 -21.06
C VAL A 308 25.95 11.60 -22.58
N GLU A 309 25.37 10.70 -23.38
CA GLU A 309 25.45 10.74 -24.84
C GLU A 309 24.85 12.05 -25.43
N ASN A 310 23.93 12.68 -24.71
CA ASN A 310 23.34 13.97 -25.08
C ASN A 310 24.04 15.19 -24.47
N GLY A 311 25.22 15.01 -23.84
CA GLY A 311 26.02 16.08 -23.29
C GLY A 311 25.60 16.59 -21.91
N TYR A 312 24.74 15.86 -21.20
CA TYR A 312 24.26 16.22 -19.86
C TYR A 312 24.89 15.35 -18.79
N GLN A 313 24.93 15.88 -17.56
CA GLN A 313 25.34 15.12 -16.38
C GLN A 313 24.18 14.28 -15.82
N GLY A 314 24.50 13.08 -15.35
CA GLY A 314 23.55 12.21 -14.65
C GLY A 314 23.95 12.01 -13.19
N VAL A 315 22.93 11.88 -12.32
CA VAL A 315 23.12 11.64 -10.88
C VAL A 315 22.45 10.34 -10.47
N LEU A 316 23.16 9.49 -9.71
CA LEU A 316 22.61 8.33 -9.05
C LEU A 316 22.71 8.48 -7.53
N MET A 317 21.56 8.55 -6.87
CA MET A 317 21.47 8.62 -5.42
C MET A 317 21.18 7.26 -4.83
N ALA A 318 22.04 6.83 -3.92
CA ALA A 318 21.88 5.62 -3.14
C ALA A 318 21.50 5.95 -1.67
N PRO A 319 20.75 5.08 -0.97
CA PRO A 319 20.35 5.33 0.41
C PRO A 319 21.48 5.24 1.42
N THR A 320 22.58 4.55 1.09
CA THR A 320 23.75 4.37 1.95
C THR A 320 25.06 4.51 1.18
N GLU A 321 26.13 4.84 1.88
CA GLU A 321 27.48 4.95 1.28
C GLU A 321 27.98 3.62 0.68
N ILE A 322 27.64 2.51 1.32
CA ILE A 322 28.04 1.18 0.83
C ILE A 322 27.40 0.91 -0.53
N LEU A 323 26.11 1.21 -0.68
CA LEU A 323 25.42 1.06 -1.96
C LEU A 323 25.93 2.03 -3.02
N ALA A 324 26.22 3.28 -2.65
CA ALA A 324 26.81 4.25 -3.56
C ALA A 324 28.15 3.74 -4.11
N ARG A 325 29.00 3.16 -3.26
CA ARG A 325 30.27 2.54 -3.66
C ARG A 325 30.05 1.33 -4.57
N GLN A 326 29.14 0.43 -4.22
CA GLN A 326 28.82 -0.74 -5.05
C GLN A 326 28.31 -0.34 -6.45
N HIS A 327 27.44 0.68 -6.52
CA HIS A 327 26.99 1.23 -7.80
C HIS A 327 28.16 1.83 -8.59
N SER A 328 29.05 2.59 -7.94
CA SER A 328 30.22 3.19 -8.57
C SER A 328 31.15 2.12 -9.14
N GLU A 329 31.50 1.09 -8.38
CA GLU A 329 32.34 -0.03 -8.82
C GLU A 329 31.69 -0.80 -9.99
N THR A 330 30.38 -1.07 -9.89
CA THR A 330 29.64 -1.79 -10.92
C THR A 330 29.59 -0.99 -12.22
N PHE A 331 29.28 0.30 -12.15
CA PHE A 331 29.19 1.18 -13.31
C PHE A 331 30.57 1.40 -13.93
N SER A 332 31.60 1.60 -13.11
CA SER A 332 33.00 1.73 -13.62
C SER A 332 33.42 0.49 -14.41
N ARG A 333 33.04 -0.70 -13.94
CA ARG A 333 33.33 -1.95 -14.66
C ARG A 333 32.56 -2.08 -15.97
N LEU A 334 31.24 -1.76 -15.94
CA LEU A 334 30.36 -1.91 -17.10
C LEU A 334 30.62 -0.83 -18.17
N LEU A 335 31.07 0.34 -17.77
CA LEU A 335 31.37 1.47 -18.64
C LEU A 335 32.87 1.58 -19.02
N ALA A 336 33.67 0.58 -18.64
CA ALA A 336 35.10 0.56 -19.01
C ALA A 336 35.29 0.64 -20.54
N GLY A 337 36.15 1.56 -21.00
CA GLY A 337 36.41 1.77 -22.43
C GLY A 337 35.33 2.55 -23.20
N THR A 338 34.34 3.13 -22.51
CA THR A 338 33.34 4.03 -23.13
C THR A 338 33.76 5.50 -23.12
N GLY A 339 34.70 5.88 -22.27
CA GLY A 339 35.11 7.27 -22.07
C GLY A 339 34.24 8.03 -21.04
N ILE A 340 33.19 7.42 -20.49
CA ILE A 340 32.33 8.02 -19.47
C ILE A 340 33.11 8.12 -18.15
N ARG A 341 33.08 9.29 -17.53
CA ARG A 341 33.79 9.61 -16.29
C ARG A 341 32.80 9.53 -15.12
N ILE A 342 33.12 8.67 -14.14
CA ILE A 342 32.29 8.45 -12.97
C ILE A 342 32.93 9.06 -11.74
N GLY A 343 32.18 9.86 -10.97
CA GLY A 343 32.61 10.41 -9.69
C GLY A 343 31.76 9.86 -8.53
N LEU A 344 32.44 9.57 -7.40
CA LEU A 344 31.77 9.18 -6.15
C LEU A 344 31.88 10.32 -5.14
N LEU A 345 30.73 10.88 -4.74
CA LEU A 345 30.63 11.85 -3.65
C LEU A 345 30.16 11.16 -2.37
N SER A 346 31.08 10.96 -1.44
CA SER A 346 30.88 10.20 -0.21
C SER A 346 31.34 11.02 1.00
N GLY A 347 30.65 10.85 2.15
CA GLY A 347 31.06 11.51 3.41
C GLY A 347 32.41 11.06 3.98
N LYS A 348 33.07 10.08 3.36
CA LYS A 348 34.43 9.61 3.75
C LYS A 348 35.55 10.29 3.03
N LEU A 349 35.27 11.12 2.05
CA LEU A 349 36.28 11.91 1.37
C LEU A 349 36.91 12.90 2.37
N SER A 350 38.24 13.07 2.30
CA SER A 350 38.88 14.16 3.03
C SER A 350 38.30 15.51 2.56
N PRO A 351 38.33 16.56 3.39
CA PRO A 351 37.81 17.87 2.99
C PRO A 351 38.37 18.36 1.65
N LYS A 352 39.64 18.12 1.39
CA LYS A 352 40.29 18.48 0.13
C LYS A 352 39.76 17.68 -1.06
N GLN A 353 39.67 16.37 -0.93
CA GLN A 353 39.10 15.50 -1.98
C GLN A 353 37.61 15.83 -2.25
N HIS A 354 36.86 16.18 -1.19
CA HIS A 354 35.45 16.57 -1.33
C HIS A 354 35.37 17.87 -2.16
N GLU A 355 36.19 18.87 -1.87
CA GLU A 355 36.23 20.14 -2.59
C GLU A 355 36.69 19.97 -4.04
N GLU A 356 37.74 19.14 -4.29
CA GLU A 356 38.20 18.78 -5.62
C GLU A 356 37.08 18.10 -6.43
N THR A 357 36.35 17.13 -5.84
CA THR A 357 35.24 16.45 -6.50
C THR A 357 34.12 17.43 -6.86
N LEU A 358 33.75 18.36 -5.94
CA LEU A 358 32.77 19.39 -6.23
C LEU A 358 33.18 20.31 -7.38
N ALA A 359 34.45 20.71 -7.44
CA ALA A 359 35.01 21.50 -8.54
C ALA A 359 34.97 20.74 -9.87
N GLU A 360 35.26 19.44 -9.86
CA GLU A 360 35.22 18.58 -11.05
C GLU A 360 33.80 18.39 -11.56
N ILE A 361 32.79 18.25 -10.65
CA ILE A 361 31.38 18.21 -11.00
C ILE A 361 30.96 19.51 -11.69
N ALA A 362 31.26 20.65 -11.07
CA ALA A 362 30.94 21.98 -11.61
C ALA A 362 31.62 22.28 -12.94
N ALA A 363 32.80 21.73 -13.19
CA ALA A 363 33.56 21.89 -14.44
C ALA A 363 33.22 20.85 -15.51
N HIS A 364 32.16 20.04 -15.34
CA HIS A 364 31.77 18.93 -16.22
C HIS A 364 32.91 17.95 -16.55
N LYS A 365 33.80 17.71 -15.58
CA LYS A 365 34.84 16.69 -15.69
C LYS A 365 34.33 15.31 -15.24
N ILE A 366 33.17 15.24 -14.62
CA ILE A 366 32.45 14.04 -14.22
C ILE A 366 31.15 14.01 -14.94
N ASP A 367 30.83 12.91 -15.64
CA ASP A 367 29.61 12.73 -16.43
C ASP A 367 28.51 12.08 -15.61
N ILE A 368 28.85 11.10 -14.76
CA ILE A 368 27.90 10.43 -13.85
C ILE A 368 28.39 10.59 -12.42
N VAL A 369 27.59 11.23 -11.57
CA VAL A 369 27.90 11.43 -10.17
C VAL A 369 27.09 10.44 -9.33
N ILE A 370 27.75 9.64 -8.52
CA ILE A 370 27.13 8.67 -7.61
C ILE A 370 27.38 9.09 -6.17
N GLY A 371 26.37 8.99 -5.31
CA GLY A 371 26.53 9.34 -3.89
C GLY A 371 25.25 9.14 -3.09
N THR A 372 25.23 9.70 -1.89
CA THR A 372 24.06 9.68 -1.01
C THR A 372 23.28 11.01 -1.10
N HIS A 373 22.41 11.27 -0.13
CA HIS A 373 21.65 12.54 -0.05
C HIS A 373 22.51 13.81 -0.07
N ALA A 374 23.82 13.71 0.15
CA ALA A 374 24.77 14.83 0.02
C ALA A 374 24.76 15.46 -1.39
N LEU A 375 24.38 14.69 -2.43
CA LEU A 375 24.27 15.15 -3.83
C LEU A 375 23.20 16.25 -4.03
N ILE A 376 22.27 16.42 -3.08
CA ILE A 376 21.20 17.42 -3.17
C ILE A 376 21.49 18.67 -2.36
N GLN A 377 22.55 18.67 -1.54
CA GLN A 377 22.89 19.82 -0.72
C GLN A 377 23.26 21.03 -1.58
N ASP A 378 22.98 22.26 -1.09
CA ASP A 378 23.17 23.52 -1.82
C ASP A 378 24.59 23.77 -2.33
N LYS A 379 25.56 23.06 -1.79
CA LYS A 379 26.98 23.16 -2.17
C LYS A 379 27.35 22.47 -3.49
N VAL A 380 26.51 21.55 -3.98
CA VAL A 380 26.78 20.78 -5.21
C VAL A 380 26.23 21.57 -6.40
N CYS A 381 27.09 22.11 -7.24
CA CYS A 381 26.70 22.75 -8.49
C CYS A 381 26.97 21.82 -9.65
N TYR A 382 25.98 21.57 -10.47
CA TYR A 382 26.09 20.81 -11.72
C TYR A 382 26.15 21.80 -12.88
N ASP A 383 26.91 21.48 -13.92
CA ASP A 383 26.97 22.31 -15.13
C ASP A 383 25.67 22.15 -15.94
N GLU A 384 25.40 20.96 -16.41
CA GLU A 384 24.21 20.62 -17.21
C GLU A 384 23.55 19.33 -16.68
N LEU A 385 22.72 19.43 -15.60
CA LEU A 385 22.06 18.28 -15.02
C LEU A 385 20.88 17.81 -15.87
N GLY A 386 20.96 16.61 -16.46
CA GLY A 386 19.92 16.05 -17.33
C GLY A 386 19.03 15.00 -16.67
N LEU A 387 19.58 14.17 -15.75
CA LEU A 387 18.83 13.08 -15.12
C LEU A 387 19.25 12.88 -13.67
N VAL A 388 18.24 12.68 -12.81
CA VAL A 388 18.41 12.27 -11.42
C VAL A 388 17.76 10.91 -11.23
N VAL A 389 18.57 9.92 -10.88
CA VAL A 389 18.12 8.58 -10.49
C VAL A 389 18.18 8.44 -8.98
N THR A 390 17.10 7.96 -8.36
CA THR A 390 17.05 7.67 -6.92
C THR A 390 16.79 6.20 -6.68
N ASP A 391 17.64 5.54 -5.91
CA ASP A 391 17.43 4.17 -5.47
C ASP A 391 16.77 4.16 -4.09
N GLU A 392 15.70 3.37 -3.91
CA GLU A 392 14.89 3.28 -2.70
C GLU A 392 14.14 4.58 -2.29
N GLN A 393 12.95 4.74 -2.82
CA GLN A 393 12.09 5.92 -2.66
C GLN A 393 11.74 6.31 -1.21
N HIS A 394 11.74 5.38 -0.26
CA HIS A 394 11.24 5.60 1.12
C HIS A 394 11.91 6.74 1.88
N ARG A 395 13.04 7.23 1.40
CA ARG A 395 13.83 8.30 2.02
C ARG A 395 13.86 9.62 1.25
N PHE A 396 13.13 9.71 0.09
CA PHE A 396 13.18 10.88 -0.78
C PHE A 396 11.86 11.66 -0.77
N GLY A 397 11.80 12.75 0.01
CA GLY A 397 10.61 13.59 0.17
C GLY A 397 10.33 14.54 -1.00
N ILE A 398 9.07 15.03 -1.09
CA ILE A 398 8.60 16.03 -2.07
C ILE A 398 9.44 17.32 -2.03
N ALA A 399 9.88 17.73 -0.85
CA ALA A 399 10.71 18.93 -0.65
C ALA A 399 12.09 18.84 -1.33
N GLN A 400 12.73 17.67 -1.29
CA GLN A 400 14.03 17.43 -1.90
C GLN A 400 13.97 17.38 -3.43
N ARG A 401 12.84 16.93 -3.99
CA ARG A 401 12.56 17.03 -5.44
C ARG A 401 12.41 18.49 -5.91
N ALA A 402 11.84 19.34 -5.07
CA ALA A 402 11.65 20.75 -5.36
C ALA A 402 12.99 21.53 -5.34
N GLU A 403 13.96 21.07 -4.56
CA GLU A 403 15.27 21.72 -4.43
C GLU A 403 16.17 21.53 -5.66
N LEU A 404 16.09 20.34 -6.28
CA LEU A 404 16.79 20.05 -7.55
C LEU A 404 16.28 20.89 -8.72
N LYS A 405 15.01 21.36 -8.67
CA LYS A 405 14.43 22.25 -9.69
C LYS A 405 15.06 23.64 -9.74
N LYS A 406 15.68 24.11 -8.66
CA LYS A 406 16.19 25.48 -8.56
C LYS A 406 17.57 25.68 -9.23
N ARG A 407 18.20 24.62 -9.78
CA ARG A 407 19.61 24.60 -10.11
C ARG A 407 19.95 24.69 -11.60
N GLY A 408 18.99 24.94 -12.49
CA GLY A 408 19.23 25.10 -13.92
C GLY A 408 18.09 25.81 -14.63
N GLU A 409 18.31 26.26 -15.86
CA GLU A 409 17.26 26.84 -16.72
C GLU A 409 16.21 25.78 -17.12
N LYS A 410 16.63 24.50 -17.21
CA LYS A 410 15.78 23.35 -17.56
C LYS A 410 15.62 22.43 -16.36
N THR A 411 14.44 21.82 -16.24
CA THR A 411 14.15 20.82 -15.20
C THR A 411 14.72 19.45 -15.62
N PRO A 412 15.57 18.81 -14.81
CA PRO A 412 16.10 17.49 -15.12
C PRO A 412 15.01 16.41 -15.05
N ASP A 413 15.23 15.33 -15.79
CA ASP A 413 14.45 14.10 -15.68
C ASP A 413 14.64 13.46 -14.31
N VAL A 414 13.59 12.80 -13.80
CA VAL A 414 13.61 12.10 -12.51
C VAL A 414 13.17 10.66 -12.69
N LEU A 415 14.07 9.73 -12.36
CA LEU A 415 13.83 8.30 -12.34
C LEU A 415 13.93 7.78 -10.91
N VAL A 416 12.83 7.30 -10.37
CA VAL A 416 12.76 6.73 -9.02
C VAL A 416 12.73 5.20 -9.14
N MET A 417 13.59 4.52 -8.41
CA MET A 417 13.56 3.06 -8.32
C MET A 417 13.08 2.61 -6.95
N THR A 418 12.32 1.53 -6.90
CA THR A 418 11.95 0.88 -5.63
C THR A 418 12.00 -0.63 -5.75
N ALA A 419 12.59 -1.26 -4.74
CA ALA A 419 12.58 -2.72 -4.56
C ALA A 419 11.40 -3.17 -3.69
N THR A 420 10.70 -2.24 -3.03
CA THR A 420 9.44 -2.57 -2.37
C THR A 420 8.33 -2.66 -3.41
N PRO A 421 7.72 -3.82 -3.60
CA PRO A 421 6.56 -3.93 -4.44
C PRO A 421 5.42 -3.14 -3.79
N ILE A 422 4.98 -2.09 -4.47
CA ILE A 422 3.81 -1.32 -4.05
C ILE A 422 2.62 -1.89 -4.80
N PRO A 423 1.51 -2.20 -4.13
CA PRO A 423 0.31 -2.68 -4.80
C PRO A 423 -0.09 -1.77 -5.96
N ARG A 424 -0.57 -2.36 -7.06
CA ARG A 424 -0.94 -1.61 -8.27
C ARG A 424 -1.91 -0.47 -7.99
N THR A 425 -2.87 -0.73 -7.12
CA THR A 425 -3.88 0.23 -6.69
C THR A 425 -3.28 1.44 -6.00
N MET A 426 -2.29 1.22 -5.14
CA MET A 426 -1.62 2.32 -4.44
C MET A 426 -0.73 3.15 -5.36
N THR A 427 -0.05 2.50 -6.30
CA THR A 427 0.77 3.22 -7.27
C THR A 427 -0.07 4.21 -8.10
N LEU A 428 -1.27 3.80 -8.50
CA LEU A 428 -2.18 4.63 -9.30
C LEU A 428 -2.83 5.79 -8.51
N THR A 429 -2.87 5.70 -7.19
CA THR A 429 -3.56 6.68 -6.33
C THR A 429 -2.62 7.58 -5.56
N VAL A 430 -1.53 7.05 -5.03
CA VAL A 430 -0.56 7.80 -4.19
C VAL A 430 0.51 8.46 -5.05
N TYR A 431 0.96 7.79 -6.11
CA TYR A 431 2.01 8.25 -7.02
C TYR A 431 1.45 8.68 -8.38
N GLY A 432 0.25 9.25 -8.40
CA GLY A 432 -0.45 9.66 -9.63
C GLY A 432 0.28 10.74 -10.43
N ASP A 433 1.27 11.41 -9.85
CA ASP A 433 2.18 12.36 -10.49
C ASP A 433 3.34 11.68 -11.23
N LEU A 434 3.61 10.39 -10.97
CA LEU A 434 4.66 9.62 -11.62
C LEU A 434 4.08 8.66 -12.67
N ASP A 435 4.76 8.51 -13.80
CA ASP A 435 4.56 7.38 -14.70
C ASP A 435 5.21 6.14 -14.10
N VAL A 436 4.68 4.95 -14.38
CA VAL A 436 5.11 3.72 -13.71
C VAL A 436 5.50 2.66 -14.73
N SER A 437 6.74 2.18 -14.63
CA SER A 437 7.23 1.00 -15.32
C SER A 437 7.42 -0.15 -14.34
N ARG A 438 7.01 -1.36 -14.71
CA ARG A 438 7.13 -2.55 -13.88
C ARG A 438 8.03 -3.58 -14.51
N ILE A 439 8.96 -4.11 -13.72
CA ILE A 439 9.82 -5.24 -14.09
C ILE A 439 9.35 -6.44 -13.26
N GLU A 440 8.47 -7.25 -13.85
CA GLU A 440 7.86 -8.42 -13.18
C GLU A 440 8.72 -9.69 -13.37
N SER A 441 9.60 -9.71 -14.38
CA SER A 441 10.47 -10.83 -14.68
C SER A 441 11.79 -10.76 -13.91
N LEU A 442 12.23 -11.90 -13.38
CA LEU A 442 13.58 -12.05 -12.83
C LEU A 442 14.58 -12.37 -13.95
N PRO A 443 15.86 -11.97 -13.84
CA PRO A 443 16.90 -12.33 -14.77
C PRO A 443 17.05 -13.85 -14.93
N PRO A 444 17.35 -14.35 -16.15
CA PRO A 444 17.52 -15.80 -16.39
C PRO A 444 18.70 -16.36 -15.56
N GLY A 445 18.56 -17.62 -15.14
CA GLY A 445 19.58 -18.33 -14.34
C GLY A 445 19.47 -18.15 -12.82
N ARG A 446 18.61 -17.30 -12.33
CA ARG A 446 18.36 -17.14 -10.89
C ARG A 446 17.47 -18.29 -10.38
N LYS A 447 17.95 -19.00 -9.35
CA LYS A 447 17.16 -20.04 -8.70
C LYS A 447 16.18 -19.41 -7.70
N PRO A 448 14.89 -19.79 -7.72
CA PRO A 448 13.95 -19.31 -6.72
C PRO A 448 14.40 -19.68 -5.31
N VAL A 449 14.27 -18.73 -4.37
CA VAL A 449 14.53 -18.99 -2.96
C VAL A 449 13.42 -19.87 -2.40
N ARG A 450 13.77 -21.01 -1.81
CA ARG A 450 12.81 -21.88 -1.13
C ARG A 450 12.51 -21.30 0.24
N THR A 451 11.24 -20.98 0.48
CA THR A 451 10.79 -20.39 1.75
C THR A 451 10.06 -21.46 2.57
N PHE A 452 10.34 -21.51 3.85
CA PHE A 452 9.72 -22.44 4.80
C PHE A 452 9.26 -21.69 6.05
N VAL A 453 8.05 -21.95 6.51
CA VAL A 453 7.56 -21.51 7.83
C VAL A 453 7.67 -22.68 8.82
N ARG A 454 8.30 -22.45 9.95
CA ARG A 454 8.54 -23.48 10.98
C ARG A 454 8.22 -22.93 12.37
N THR A 455 7.86 -23.85 13.27
CA THR A 455 7.64 -23.52 14.67
C THR A 455 8.97 -23.51 15.43
N GLU A 456 8.99 -22.85 16.58
CA GLU A 456 10.16 -22.74 17.47
C GLU A 456 10.69 -24.11 17.92
N GLU A 457 9.84 -25.11 18.08
CA GLU A 457 10.23 -26.50 18.41
C GLU A 457 11.26 -27.09 17.45
N ARG A 458 11.31 -26.61 16.20
CA ARG A 458 12.26 -27.06 15.16
C ARG A 458 13.55 -26.22 15.09
N ARG A 459 13.72 -25.23 15.97
CA ARG A 459 14.83 -24.28 15.96
C ARG A 459 16.20 -24.98 15.94
N GLY A 460 16.39 -26.02 16.77
CA GLY A 460 17.63 -26.80 16.80
C GLY A 460 17.95 -27.53 15.48
N LEU A 461 16.93 -28.08 14.81
CA LEU A 461 17.11 -28.72 13.50
C LEU A 461 17.46 -27.70 12.41
N ILE A 462 16.88 -26.52 12.47
CA ILE A 462 17.14 -25.43 11.55
C ILE A 462 18.62 -24.99 11.66
N TYR A 463 19.12 -24.74 12.85
CA TYR A 463 20.51 -24.33 13.03
C TYR A 463 21.52 -25.43 12.71
N ASN A 464 21.16 -26.69 12.90
CA ASN A 464 21.98 -27.80 12.41
C ASN A 464 22.07 -27.82 10.85
N PHE A 465 20.98 -27.48 10.17
CA PHE A 465 20.99 -27.30 8.71
C PHE A 465 21.87 -26.11 8.30
N VAL A 466 21.74 -24.96 8.98
CA VAL A 466 22.58 -23.77 8.74
C VAL A 466 24.06 -24.12 8.88
N LYS A 467 24.42 -24.87 9.94
CA LYS A 467 25.79 -25.30 10.18
C LYS A 467 26.35 -26.13 9.02
N LYS A 468 25.60 -27.09 8.50
CA LYS A 468 25.98 -27.90 7.34
C LYS A 468 26.20 -27.03 6.09
N GLU A 469 25.39 -26.04 5.84
CA GLU A 469 25.54 -25.12 4.73
C GLU A 469 26.82 -24.26 4.89
N ILE A 470 27.12 -23.82 6.11
CA ILE A 470 28.36 -23.09 6.41
C ILE A 470 29.60 -23.98 6.25
N GLU A 471 29.56 -25.22 6.74
CA GLU A 471 30.63 -26.22 6.55
C GLU A 471 30.87 -26.55 5.07
N ALA A 472 29.83 -26.44 4.23
CA ALA A 472 29.93 -26.52 2.80
C ALA A 472 30.48 -25.25 2.11
N GLY A 473 30.99 -24.28 2.88
CA GLY A 473 31.64 -23.06 2.43
C GLY A 473 30.70 -21.89 2.15
N ARG A 474 29.44 -21.97 2.55
CA ARG A 474 28.43 -20.91 2.35
C ARG A 474 28.36 -19.95 3.52
N GLN A 475 27.52 -18.91 3.38
CA GLN A 475 27.27 -17.93 4.44
C GLN A 475 25.78 -17.89 4.75
N ALA A 476 25.45 -17.48 5.98
CA ALA A 476 24.07 -17.42 6.44
C ALA A 476 23.78 -16.12 7.23
N TYR A 477 22.52 -15.67 7.14
CA TYR A 477 21.97 -14.60 7.96
C TYR A 477 21.03 -15.18 9.03
N VAL A 478 21.05 -14.61 10.23
CA VAL A 478 20.03 -14.76 11.26
C VAL A 478 19.48 -13.39 11.57
N VAL A 479 18.20 -13.17 11.33
CA VAL A 479 17.55 -11.87 11.52
C VAL A 479 16.61 -11.92 12.71
N CYS A 480 16.79 -10.98 13.62
CA CYS A 480 15.99 -10.84 14.83
C CYS A 480 15.11 -9.59 14.76
N PRO A 481 13.91 -9.57 15.37
CA PRO A 481 13.09 -8.38 15.45
C PRO A 481 13.80 -7.27 16.25
N LEU A 482 13.46 -6.01 15.94
CA LEU A 482 13.89 -4.87 16.75
C LEU A 482 13.03 -4.86 18.02
N ILE A 483 13.68 -4.84 19.18
CA ILE A 483 13.01 -4.69 20.48
C ILE A 483 13.15 -3.24 20.89
N GLU A 484 12.03 -2.51 21.05
CA GLU A 484 12.01 -1.16 21.62
C GLU A 484 12.15 -1.27 23.15
N GLU A 485 12.97 -0.38 23.75
CA GLU A 485 13.27 -0.39 25.21
C GLU A 485 12.03 -0.18 26.10
N SER A 486 10.89 0.22 25.53
CA SER A 486 9.63 0.45 26.26
C SER A 486 8.71 -0.77 26.33
N GLU A 487 9.01 -1.85 25.63
CA GLU A 487 8.23 -3.09 25.72
C GLU A 487 8.89 -4.05 26.71
N GLU A 488 8.20 -4.42 27.79
CA GLU A 488 8.46 -5.63 28.57
C GLU A 488 8.22 -6.86 27.66
N SER A 489 9.15 -7.12 26.75
CA SER A 489 9.04 -8.28 25.88
C SER A 489 9.97 -9.37 26.38
N ASP A 490 9.42 -10.57 26.61
CA ASP A 490 10.18 -11.79 26.97
C ASP A 490 11.06 -12.33 25.81
N LEU A 491 11.26 -11.54 24.74
CA LEU A 491 12.03 -11.96 23.58
C LEU A 491 13.52 -11.67 23.75
N PRO A 492 14.40 -12.61 23.33
CA PRO A 492 15.84 -12.41 23.40
C PRO A 492 16.27 -11.31 22.40
N SER A 493 17.21 -10.45 22.81
CA SER A 493 17.83 -9.45 21.94
C SER A 493 18.72 -10.10 20.88
N ALA A 494 19.09 -9.34 19.85
CA ALA A 494 20.02 -9.82 18.83
C ALA A 494 21.39 -10.19 19.43
N GLU A 495 21.82 -9.48 20.49
CA GLU A 495 23.04 -9.79 21.24
C GLU A 495 22.92 -11.14 21.95
N ALA A 496 21.80 -11.40 22.64
CA ALA A 496 21.58 -12.66 23.34
C ALA A 496 21.54 -13.86 22.37
N ILE A 497 20.88 -13.70 21.22
CA ILE A 497 20.87 -14.73 20.17
C ILE A 497 22.28 -14.92 19.58
N TYR A 498 23.03 -13.85 19.39
CA TYR A 498 24.43 -13.95 18.95
C TYR A 498 25.29 -14.72 19.95
N GLU A 499 25.21 -14.42 21.23
CA GLU A 499 25.95 -15.12 22.29
C GLU A 499 25.56 -16.61 22.38
N GLU A 500 24.26 -16.91 22.36
CA GLU A 500 23.73 -18.28 22.33
C GLU A 500 24.29 -19.08 21.15
N LEU A 501 24.22 -18.53 19.94
CA LEU A 501 24.59 -19.22 18.72
C LEU A 501 26.11 -19.38 18.59
N SER A 502 26.87 -18.31 18.83
CA SER A 502 28.35 -18.31 18.71
C SER A 502 29.02 -19.12 19.81
N GLY A 503 28.49 -19.09 21.04
CA GLY A 503 28.96 -19.90 22.17
C GLY A 503 28.46 -21.34 22.15
N GLY A 504 27.44 -21.63 21.36
CA GLY A 504 26.79 -22.94 21.26
C GLY A 504 27.10 -23.67 19.95
N ILE A 505 26.05 -23.84 19.12
CA ILE A 505 26.11 -24.71 17.90
C ILE A 505 27.13 -24.25 16.86
N PHE A 506 27.49 -22.96 16.82
CA PHE A 506 28.48 -22.37 15.90
C PHE A 506 29.82 -22.09 16.56
N TRP A 507 30.11 -22.74 17.70
CA TRP A 507 31.43 -22.61 18.34
C TRP A 507 32.56 -22.92 17.34
N GLY A 508 33.53 -21.99 17.27
CA GLY A 508 34.66 -22.09 16.33
C GLY A 508 34.38 -21.61 14.89
N ILE A 509 33.16 -21.19 14.59
CA ILE A 509 32.79 -20.58 13.31
C ILE A 509 32.79 -19.05 13.45
N PRO A 510 33.43 -18.29 12.52
CA PRO A 510 33.42 -16.83 12.57
C PRO A 510 32.00 -16.28 12.46
N CYS A 511 31.48 -15.70 13.54
CA CYS A 511 30.18 -15.06 13.64
C CYS A 511 30.33 -13.54 13.76
N GLY A 512 29.42 -12.77 13.15
CA GLY A 512 29.33 -11.32 13.25
C GLY A 512 27.97 -10.88 13.79
N LEU A 513 27.92 -9.68 14.37
CA LEU A 513 26.71 -9.07 14.90
C LEU A 513 26.52 -7.66 14.33
N VAL A 514 25.29 -7.34 13.85
CA VAL A 514 24.93 -6.01 13.35
C VAL A 514 23.56 -5.61 13.86
N HIS A 515 23.50 -4.53 14.66
CA HIS A 515 22.22 -4.01 15.19
C HIS A 515 22.20 -2.47 15.22
N GLY A 516 21.05 -1.89 15.52
CA GLY A 516 20.81 -0.45 15.47
C GLY A 516 21.75 0.39 16.36
N LYS A 517 22.13 -0.11 17.52
CA LYS A 517 22.95 0.60 18.54
C LYS A 517 24.44 0.66 18.20
N LEU A 518 24.95 -0.15 17.26
CA LEU A 518 26.36 -0.08 16.84
C LEU A 518 26.68 1.25 16.16
N LYS A 519 27.92 1.73 16.36
CA LYS A 519 28.41 2.92 15.65
C LYS A 519 28.50 2.65 14.14
N PRO A 520 28.33 3.68 13.29
CA PRO A 520 28.36 3.50 11.83
C PRO A 520 29.63 2.77 11.32
N LYS A 521 30.77 3.02 11.92
CA LYS A 521 32.05 2.38 11.56
C LYS A 521 32.05 0.88 11.90
N GLU A 522 31.54 0.51 13.07
CA GLU A 522 31.46 -0.89 13.52
C GLU A 522 30.50 -1.69 12.62
N LYS A 523 29.35 -1.09 12.26
CA LYS A 523 28.39 -1.69 11.30
C LYS A 523 29.04 -1.97 9.95
N GLU A 524 29.81 -1.01 9.45
CA GLU A 524 30.49 -1.13 8.18
C GLU A 524 31.60 -2.19 8.22
N GLU A 525 32.39 -2.27 9.28
CA GLU A 525 33.43 -3.28 9.47
C GLU A 525 32.82 -4.70 9.52
N ALA A 526 31.74 -4.89 10.29
CA ALA A 526 31.05 -6.18 10.37
C ALA A 526 30.45 -6.60 9.02
N MET A 527 29.82 -5.67 8.30
CA MET A 527 29.25 -5.93 6.98
C MET A 527 30.33 -6.23 5.94
N ARG A 528 31.49 -5.53 6.01
CA ARG A 528 32.63 -5.79 5.12
C ARG A 528 33.21 -7.18 5.36
N ALA A 529 33.49 -7.55 6.61
CA ALA A 529 33.98 -8.89 6.98
C ALA A 529 33.03 -10.01 6.48
N PHE A 530 31.72 -9.76 6.52
CA PHE A 530 30.75 -10.70 5.98
C PHE A 530 30.77 -10.74 4.44
N TYR A 531 30.90 -9.60 3.77
CA TYR A 531 31.01 -9.50 2.32
C TYR A 531 32.27 -10.20 1.79
N GLU A 532 33.41 -10.01 2.44
CA GLU A 532 34.70 -10.63 2.12
C GLU A 532 34.76 -12.13 2.47
N GLY A 533 33.73 -12.63 3.17
CA GLY A 533 33.61 -14.03 3.56
C GLY A 533 34.46 -14.43 4.77
N GLU A 534 35.01 -13.49 5.47
CA GLU A 534 35.70 -13.71 6.76
C GLU A 534 34.71 -14.19 7.81
N THR A 535 33.56 -13.56 7.89
CA THR A 535 32.41 -13.97 8.71
C THR A 535 31.51 -14.92 7.95
N LYS A 536 31.10 -16.04 8.56
CA LYS A 536 30.24 -17.09 7.97
C LYS A 536 28.79 -16.98 8.39
N LEU A 537 28.53 -16.54 9.61
CA LEU A 537 27.20 -16.31 10.14
C LEU A 537 27.07 -14.85 10.57
N LEU A 538 26.06 -14.15 10.07
CA LEU A 538 25.77 -12.79 10.49
C LEU A 538 24.44 -12.73 11.23
N VAL A 539 24.47 -12.43 12.52
CA VAL A 539 23.27 -12.15 13.31
C VAL A 539 22.97 -10.65 13.23
N ALA A 540 21.75 -10.28 12.91
CA ALA A 540 21.40 -8.88 12.76
C ALA A 540 19.93 -8.58 13.05
N THR A 541 19.63 -7.30 13.28
CA THR A 541 18.26 -6.76 13.26
C THR A 541 17.87 -6.31 11.84
N THR A 542 16.75 -5.63 11.70
CA THR A 542 16.21 -5.10 10.42
C THR A 542 17.19 -4.18 9.66
N VAL A 543 18.29 -3.77 10.27
CA VAL A 543 19.34 -2.93 9.62
C VAL A 543 19.87 -3.55 8.31
N ILE A 544 19.73 -4.88 8.12
CA ILE A 544 20.14 -5.57 6.87
C ILE A 544 19.17 -5.29 5.69
N GLU A 545 17.99 -4.72 5.93
CA GLU A 545 17.06 -4.37 4.84
C GLU A 545 17.73 -3.47 3.79
N VAL A 546 18.74 -2.71 4.16
CA VAL A 546 19.44 -1.78 3.29
C VAL A 546 20.88 -2.25 3.07
N GLY A 547 21.24 -2.72 1.86
CA GLY A 547 22.61 -2.66 1.49
C GLY A 547 23.24 -3.82 0.73
N VAL A 548 24.13 -4.54 1.35
CA VAL A 548 25.20 -5.30 0.70
C VAL A 548 24.69 -6.58 0.02
N ASP A 549 25.11 -6.75 -1.24
CA ASP A 549 24.86 -7.97 -1.99
C ASP A 549 25.96 -9.00 -1.72
N VAL A 550 25.61 -10.11 -1.05
CA VAL A 550 26.53 -11.20 -0.73
C VAL A 550 26.11 -12.47 -1.49
N PRO A 551 26.71 -12.75 -2.67
CA PRO A 551 26.30 -13.87 -3.52
C PRO A 551 26.46 -15.24 -2.87
N ASN A 552 27.36 -15.37 -1.89
CA ASN A 552 27.61 -16.62 -1.17
C ASN A 552 26.66 -16.85 0.02
N ALA A 553 25.84 -15.88 0.38
CA ALA A 553 24.82 -16.04 1.43
C ALA A 553 23.62 -16.79 0.88
N THR A 554 23.47 -18.04 1.29
CA THR A 554 22.43 -18.96 0.78
C THR A 554 21.33 -19.27 1.78
N VAL A 555 21.52 -18.98 3.05
CA VAL A 555 20.52 -19.23 4.09
C VAL A 555 20.17 -17.95 4.81
N MET A 556 18.87 -17.71 4.98
CA MET A 556 18.28 -16.67 5.81
C MET A 556 17.36 -17.33 6.82
N VAL A 557 17.64 -17.16 8.09
CA VAL A 557 16.74 -17.51 9.19
C VAL A 557 16.17 -16.22 9.77
N VAL A 558 14.86 -16.15 9.93
CA VAL A 558 14.20 -15.01 10.58
C VAL A 558 13.52 -15.52 11.85
N GLU A 559 14.02 -15.07 12.98
CA GLU A 559 13.45 -15.35 14.30
C GLU A 559 12.22 -14.49 14.55
N HIS A 560 11.19 -15.06 15.18
CA HIS A 560 9.93 -14.37 15.47
C HIS A 560 9.35 -13.65 14.24
N ALA A 561 9.27 -14.38 13.13
CA ALA A 561 8.89 -13.84 11.83
C ALA A 561 7.49 -13.20 11.80
N GLU A 562 6.61 -13.56 12.74
CA GLU A 562 5.30 -12.95 12.91
C GLU A 562 5.34 -11.45 13.26
N ARG A 563 6.46 -10.95 13.76
CA ARG A 563 6.65 -9.53 14.10
C ARG A 563 7.04 -8.67 12.89
N PHE A 564 7.42 -9.28 11.79
CA PHE A 564 7.81 -8.56 10.57
C PHE A 564 6.62 -8.35 9.63
N GLY A 565 6.61 -7.22 8.92
CA GLY A 565 5.71 -7.00 7.80
C GLY A 565 6.04 -7.90 6.61
N LEU A 566 5.05 -8.25 5.77
CA LEU A 566 5.29 -9.09 4.58
C LEU A 566 6.29 -8.43 3.60
N ALA A 567 6.22 -7.10 3.45
CA ALA A 567 7.17 -6.36 2.64
C ALA A 567 8.62 -6.48 3.17
N GLN A 568 8.80 -6.40 4.50
CA GLN A 568 10.10 -6.58 5.14
C GLN A 568 10.64 -8.00 4.96
N LEU A 569 9.81 -9.01 5.21
CA LEU A 569 10.18 -10.41 4.98
C LEU A 569 10.57 -10.67 3.52
N HIS A 570 9.86 -10.05 2.58
CA HIS A 570 10.19 -10.15 1.17
C HIS A 570 11.53 -9.48 0.84
N GLN A 571 11.82 -8.31 1.38
CA GLN A 571 13.11 -7.64 1.22
C GLN A 571 14.26 -8.45 1.80
N LEU A 572 14.08 -9.01 3.01
CA LEU A 572 15.05 -9.91 3.64
C LEU A 572 15.28 -11.15 2.77
N ARG A 573 14.22 -11.82 2.32
CA ARG A 573 14.32 -12.95 1.38
C ARG A 573 15.12 -12.61 0.12
N GLY A 574 14.97 -11.39 -0.39
CA GLY A 574 15.68 -10.89 -1.57
C GLY A 574 17.18 -10.69 -1.36
N ARG A 575 17.69 -10.71 -0.11
CA ARG A 575 19.12 -10.60 0.20
C ARG A 575 19.89 -11.90 -0.07
N ILE A 576 19.22 -13.01 -0.22
CA ILE A 576 19.80 -14.30 -0.60
C ILE A 576 19.36 -14.70 -2.01
N GLY A 577 19.92 -15.79 -2.56
CA GLY A 577 19.55 -16.29 -3.88
C GLY A 577 20.15 -15.51 -5.04
N ARG A 578 21.31 -14.87 -4.84
CA ARG A 578 22.04 -14.11 -5.86
C ARG A 578 23.25 -14.86 -6.43
N GLY A 579 23.55 -16.01 -5.87
CA GLY A 579 24.64 -16.88 -6.29
C GLY A 579 24.18 -18.10 -7.11
N LYS A 580 25.12 -19.04 -7.34
CA LYS A 580 24.93 -20.28 -8.12
C LYS A 580 24.15 -21.36 -7.34
N TYR A 581 24.12 -21.25 -6.01
CA TYR A 581 23.61 -22.27 -5.12
C TYR A 581 22.12 -22.08 -4.83
N GLN A 582 21.43 -23.18 -4.47
CA GLN A 582 20.06 -23.08 -3.97
C GLN A 582 20.03 -22.33 -2.64
N SER A 583 19.11 -21.40 -2.50
CA SER A 583 18.97 -20.62 -1.29
C SER A 583 17.68 -20.89 -0.54
N TYR A 584 17.72 -20.72 0.78
CA TYR A 584 16.68 -21.10 1.71
C TYR A 584 16.35 -19.96 2.67
N CYS A 585 15.08 -19.57 2.72
CA CYS A 585 14.55 -18.61 3.68
C CYS A 585 13.69 -19.36 4.69
N ILE A 586 14.06 -19.35 5.95
CA ILE A 586 13.37 -20.08 7.02
C ILE A 586 12.80 -19.07 8.00
N LEU A 587 11.48 -19.03 8.09
CA LEU A 587 10.73 -18.14 8.96
C LEU A 587 10.31 -18.92 10.21
N ILE A 588 10.82 -18.54 11.37
CA ILE A 588 10.47 -19.14 12.65
C ILE A 588 9.38 -18.28 13.27
N GLY A 589 8.18 -18.84 13.49
CA GLY A 589 7.04 -18.14 14.05
C GLY A 589 6.49 -18.82 15.29
N GLY A 590 6.10 -18.03 16.33
CA GLY A 590 5.72 -18.50 17.66
C GLY A 590 4.23 -18.82 17.88
N GLY A 591 3.34 -18.76 16.91
CA GLY A 591 1.89 -18.90 17.12
C GLY A 591 1.30 -20.24 16.65
N LYS A 592 0.41 -20.84 17.45
CA LYS A 592 -0.23 -22.12 17.10
C LYS A 592 -1.38 -21.98 16.10
N GLU A 593 -2.13 -20.87 16.02
CA GLU A 593 -3.30 -20.70 15.11
C GLU A 593 -3.68 -19.22 14.93
N GLY A 594 -4.04 -18.79 13.70
CA GLY A 594 -4.68 -17.50 13.42
C GLY A 594 -4.17 -16.78 12.17
N ALA A 595 -4.63 -15.54 11.97
CA ALA A 595 -4.31 -14.67 10.84
C ALA A 595 -2.78 -14.42 10.68
N GLU A 596 -2.01 -14.46 11.75
CA GLU A 596 -0.54 -14.34 11.75
C GLU A 596 0.12 -15.48 10.98
N ASN A 597 -0.41 -16.70 11.12
CA ASN A 597 0.08 -17.87 10.40
C ASN A 597 -0.28 -17.79 8.89
N GLU A 598 -1.40 -17.17 8.54
CA GLU A 598 -1.80 -16.97 7.14
C GLU A 598 -0.86 -16.00 6.40
N ARG A 599 -0.39 -14.93 7.07
CA ARG A 599 0.63 -14.01 6.56
C ARG A 599 1.94 -14.72 6.22
N LEU A 600 2.47 -15.50 7.16
CA LEU A 600 3.72 -16.24 6.95
C LEU A 600 3.56 -17.30 5.84
N ARG A 601 2.42 -17.99 5.78
CA ARG A 601 2.10 -18.93 4.71
C ARG A 601 2.03 -18.29 3.33
N ALA A 602 1.64 -17.03 3.22
CA ALA A 602 1.71 -16.29 1.97
C ALA A 602 3.16 -16.22 1.43
N MET A 603 4.16 -16.09 2.32
CA MET A 603 5.58 -16.12 1.95
C MET A 603 6.03 -17.47 1.39
N GLU A 604 5.45 -18.58 1.83
CA GLU A 604 5.73 -19.92 1.25
C GLU A 604 5.09 -20.11 -0.13
N ARG A 605 3.86 -19.57 -0.32
CA ARG A 605 3.06 -19.78 -1.54
C ARG A 605 3.57 -19.02 -2.74
N THR A 606 4.12 -17.82 -2.54
CA THR A 606 4.53 -16.95 -3.64
C THR A 606 5.93 -16.37 -3.47
N ALA A 607 6.67 -16.38 -4.59
CA ALA A 607 7.94 -15.68 -4.70
C ALA A 607 7.77 -14.22 -5.15
N SER A 608 6.64 -13.86 -5.78
CA SER A 608 6.38 -12.52 -6.33
C SER A 608 6.13 -11.51 -5.21
N GLY A 609 6.94 -10.46 -5.18
CA GLY A 609 6.76 -9.36 -4.26
C GLY A 609 5.47 -8.57 -4.51
N PHE A 610 5.04 -8.47 -5.77
CA PHE A 610 3.76 -7.81 -6.10
C PHE A 610 2.57 -8.57 -5.52
N ALA A 611 2.55 -9.89 -5.65
CA ALA A 611 1.50 -10.72 -5.06
C ALA A 611 1.52 -10.66 -3.52
N LEU A 612 2.71 -10.62 -2.90
CA LEU A 612 2.83 -10.45 -1.45
C LEU A 612 2.35 -9.08 -0.98
N ALA A 613 2.61 -8.02 -1.73
CA ALA A 613 2.13 -6.69 -1.40
C ALA A 613 0.60 -6.59 -1.48
N GLU A 614 -0.02 -7.23 -2.47
CA GLU A 614 -1.48 -7.31 -2.58
C GLU A 614 -2.08 -8.13 -1.42
N GLU A 615 -1.44 -9.23 -1.03
CA GLU A 615 -1.85 -10.04 0.11
C GLU A 615 -1.69 -9.31 1.46
N ASP A 616 -0.57 -8.60 1.67
CA ASP A 616 -0.37 -7.78 2.87
C ASP A 616 -1.46 -6.71 3.01
N LEU A 617 -1.81 -6.07 1.89
CA LEU A 617 -2.86 -5.09 1.83
C LEU A 617 -4.24 -5.71 2.13
N ARG A 618 -4.51 -6.93 1.64
CA ARG A 618 -5.73 -7.68 1.92
C ARG A 618 -5.87 -8.03 3.41
N LEU A 619 -4.77 -8.47 4.03
CA LEU A 619 -4.77 -8.95 5.42
C LEU A 619 -4.82 -7.80 6.45
N ARG A 620 -4.12 -6.68 6.20
CA ARG A 620 -4.11 -5.52 7.10
C ARG A 620 -5.35 -4.65 6.97
N GLY A 621 -6.02 -4.70 5.82
CA GLY A 621 -7.11 -3.80 5.48
C GLY A 621 -6.63 -2.37 5.13
N PRO A 622 -7.50 -1.57 4.48
CA PRO A 622 -7.13 -0.24 3.98
C PRO A 622 -6.83 0.77 5.10
N GLY A 623 -7.50 0.68 6.25
CA GLY A 623 -7.43 1.69 7.31
C GLY A 623 -6.07 1.82 7.97
N GLN A 624 -5.37 0.72 8.23
CA GLN A 624 -4.03 0.76 8.85
C GLN A 624 -2.93 1.17 7.88
N PHE A 625 -3.09 0.86 6.60
CA PHE A 625 -2.09 1.19 5.58
C PHE A 625 -2.12 2.67 5.20
N PHE A 626 -3.31 3.27 5.14
CA PHE A 626 -3.48 4.69 4.82
C PHE A 626 -3.29 5.61 6.02
N GLY A 627 -3.43 5.13 7.26
CA GLY A 627 -3.22 5.91 8.48
C GLY A 627 -1.78 6.40 8.67
N SER A 628 -0.79 5.69 8.10
CA SER A 628 0.61 6.12 8.09
C SER A 628 0.96 7.09 6.96
N MET A 629 0.09 7.21 5.94
CA MET A 629 0.23 8.13 4.80
C MET A 629 -0.78 9.27 4.88
N GLN A 630 -0.71 10.09 5.93
CA GLN A 630 -1.67 11.14 6.30
C GLN A 630 -1.99 12.21 5.24
N HIS A 631 -1.53 12.10 3.99
CA HIS A 631 -1.68 13.18 2.99
C HIS A 631 -2.25 12.74 1.62
N GLY A 632 -2.89 11.58 1.48
CA GLY A 632 -3.22 11.14 0.11
C GLY A 632 -4.60 10.60 -0.22
N LEU A 633 -5.27 9.80 0.63
CA LEU A 633 -6.51 9.09 0.30
C LEU A 633 -7.51 8.97 1.45
N GLY A 634 -7.40 9.80 2.49
CA GLY A 634 -8.17 9.68 3.74
C GLY A 634 -9.70 9.76 3.60
N ASP A 635 -10.24 10.23 2.47
CA ASP A 635 -11.64 10.68 2.37
C ASP A 635 -12.47 9.98 1.29
N LEU A 636 -12.14 8.72 0.92
CA LEU A 636 -13.03 7.94 0.06
C LEU A 636 -14.33 7.61 0.79
N LYS A 637 -15.45 8.10 0.26
CA LYS A 637 -16.77 7.93 0.88
C LYS A 637 -17.43 6.58 0.54
N ILE A 638 -17.24 6.07 -0.67
CA ILE A 638 -17.89 4.85 -1.17
C ILE A 638 -16.91 3.86 -1.81
N ALA A 639 -15.91 4.34 -2.52
CA ALA A 639 -14.91 3.50 -3.15
C ALA A 639 -13.96 2.88 -2.10
N ASN A 640 -13.58 1.64 -2.34
CA ASN A 640 -12.54 0.97 -1.57
C ASN A 640 -11.46 0.52 -2.56
N VAL A 641 -10.29 1.13 -2.47
CA VAL A 641 -9.19 0.93 -3.45
C VAL A 641 -8.81 -0.55 -3.63
N LEU A 642 -8.96 -1.35 -2.57
CA LEU A 642 -8.66 -2.78 -2.60
C LEU A 642 -9.72 -3.60 -3.32
N ARG A 643 -10.97 -3.39 -2.90
CA ARG A 643 -12.10 -4.13 -3.46
C ARG A 643 -12.43 -3.67 -4.88
N ASP A 644 -12.27 -2.38 -5.15
CA ASP A 644 -12.70 -1.73 -6.37
C ASP A 644 -11.51 -1.48 -7.34
N THR A 645 -10.47 -2.34 -7.31
CA THR A 645 -9.26 -2.24 -8.16
C THR A 645 -9.57 -2.16 -9.65
N ASP A 646 -10.47 -3.01 -10.14
CA ASP A 646 -10.86 -3.00 -11.56
C ASP A 646 -11.60 -1.71 -11.94
N ILE A 647 -12.39 -1.18 -10.99
CA ILE A 647 -13.07 0.11 -11.17
C ILE A 647 -12.05 1.23 -11.24
N LEU A 648 -11.02 1.22 -10.38
CA LEU A 648 -9.94 2.20 -10.40
C LEU A 648 -9.18 2.22 -11.74
N ILE A 649 -8.85 1.03 -12.27
CA ILE A 649 -8.14 0.92 -13.55
C ILE A 649 -8.99 1.49 -14.69
N ARG A 650 -10.28 1.18 -14.71
CA ARG A 650 -11.23 1.70 -15.71
C ARG A 650 -11.41 3.21 -15.56
N ALA A 651 -11.57 3.70 -14.34
CA ALA A 651 -11.71 5.12 -14.02
C ALA A 651 -10.48 5.94 -14.46
N ARG A 652 -9.26 5.42 -14.23
CA ARG A 652 -8.02 6.07 -14.70
C ARG A 652 -7.97 6.14 -16.22
N ARG A 653 -8.28 5.05 -16.91
CA ARG A 653 -8.32 5.04 -18.40
C ARG A 653 -9.31 6.05 -18.93
N ALA A 654 -10.51 6.09 -18.37
CA ALA A 654 -11.54 7.06 -18.72
C ALA A 654 -11.10 8.51 -18.47
N ALA A 655 -10.41 8.77 -17.35
CA ALA A 655 -9.88 10.10 -17.04
C ALA A 655 -8.80 10.53 -18.04
N MET A 656 -7.91 9.62 -18.46
CA MET A 656 -6.90 9.90 -19.49
C MET A 656 -7.55 10.23 -20.84
N GLU A 657 -8.50 9.42 -21.29
CA GLU A 657 -9.27 9.64 -22.52
C GLU A 657 -10.00 10.98 -22.51
N THR A 658 -10.62 11.33 -21.36
CA THR A 658 -11.31 12.63 -21.22
C THR A 658 -10.34 13.81 -21.31
N MET A 659 -9.13 13.67 -20.77
CA MET A 659 -8.10 14.70 -20.84
C MET A 659 -7.51 14.87 -22.25
N GLU A 660 -7.38 13.78 -23.01
CA GLU A 660 -6.89 13.79 -24.40
C GLU A 660 -7.91 14.39 -25.37
N GLU A 661 -9.20 14.14 -25.16
CA GLU A 661 -10.28 14.66 -25.99
C GLU A 661 -10.53 16.18 -25.81
N ALA A 662 -9.71 16.87 -24.98
CA ALA A 662 -9.78 18.31 -24.71
C ALA A 662 -11.21 18.83 -24.41
N ARG A 663 -12.05 17.99 -23.78
CA ARG A 663 -13.44 18.34 -23.44
C ARG A 663 -13.49 19.40 -22.36
N ASP A 664 -14.60 20.11 -22.29
CA ASP A 664 -14.87 21.09 -21.24
C ASP A 664 -14.85 20.43 -19.85
N MET A 665 -13.77 20.65 -19.12
CA MET A 665 -13.53 20.11 -17.78
C MET A 665 -14.10 21.01 -16.67
N ARG A 666 -14.77 22.13 -17.00
CA ARG A 666 -15.24 23.12 -16.00
C ARG A 666 -16.09 22.46 -14.92
N TYR A 667 -17.01 21.59 -15.32
CA TYR A 667 -17.88 20.92 -14.37
C TYR A 667 -17.12 19.92 -13.47
N VAL A 668 -16.17 19.17 -14.04
CA VAL A 668 -15.29 18.26 -13.27
C VAL A 668 -14.47 19.06 -12.24
N LEU A 669 -13.93 20.22 -12.67
CA LEU A 669 -13.18 21.13 -11.76
C LEU A 669 -14.05 21.67 -10.64
N GLU A 670 -15.29 22.05 -10.93
CA GLU A 670 -16.24 22.55 -9.93
C GLU A 670 -16.56 21.46 -8.89
N VAL A 671 -16.84 20.23 -9.32
CA VAL A 671 -17.09 19.11 -8.41
C VAL A 671 -15.85 18.73 -7.60
N LEU A 672 -14.66 18.78 -8.21
CA LEU A 672 -13.40 18.58 -7.49
C LEU A 672 -13.17 19.66 -6.43
N ARG A 673 -13.48 20.92 -6.73
CA ARG A 673 -13.40 22.05 -5.80
C ARG A 673 -14.30 21.85 -4.60
N LEU A 674 -15.53 21.42 -4.83
CA LEU A 674 -16.53 21.23 -3.78
C LEU A 674 -16.21 20.03 -2.86
N ASN A 675 -15.71 18.93 -3.43
CA ASN A 675 -15.51 17.68 -2.68
C ASN A 675 -14.09 17.44 -2.18
N TYR A 676 -13.10 18.09 -2.79
CA TYR A 676 -11.68 17.80 -2.57
C TYR A 676 -10.82 19.08 -2.52
N SER A 677 -11.38 20.19 -2.01
CA SER A 677 -10.69 21.49 -1.91
C SER A 677 -9.35 21.40 -1.19
N ASP A 678 -9.26 20.66 -0.09
CA ASP A 678 -8.04 20.48 0.69
C ASP A 678 -6.91 19.81 -0.12
N ARG A 679 -7.27 18.94 -1.06
CA ARG A 679 -6.32 18.20 -1.87
C ARG A 679 -5.95 18.90 -3.17
N PHE A 680 -6.92 19.50 -3.82
CA PHE A 680 -6.80 20.08 -5.16
C PHE A 680 -6.95 21.61 -5.18
N GLY A 681 -7.18 22.28 -4.03
CA GLY A 681 -7.40 23.72 -3.95
C GLY A 681 -6.28 24.56 -4.56
N LYS A 682 -5.01 24.17 -4.32
CA LYS A 682 -3.84 24.84 -4.93
C LYS A 682 -3.77 24.77 -6.46
N ILE A 683 -4.55 23.87 -7.09
CA ILE A 683 -4.64 23.76 -8.55
C ILE A 683 -5.67 24.73 -9.09
N MET A 684 -6.70 24.99 -8.30
CA MET A 684 -7.92 25.68 -8.74
C MET A 684 -7.82 27.20 -8.56
N ASP A 685 -6.89 27.67 -7.70
CA ASP A 685 -6.69 29.11 -7.42
C ASP A 685 -5.68 29.77 -8.38
N ALA A 686 -5.22 29.07 -9.39
CA ALA A 686 -4.27 29.53 -10.41
C ALA A 686 -4.77 29.19 -11.82
#